data_7e2a4bdf994837218dc9085ebce0a925
#
_entry.id   7e2a4bdf994837218dc9085ebce0a925
#
_cell.length_a   1.000
_cell.length_b   1.000
_cell.length_c   1.000
_cell.angle_alpha   90.00
_cell.angle_beta   90.00
_cell.angle_gamma   90.00
#
_symmetry.space_group_name_H-M   'P 1'
#
loop_
_entity.id
_entity.type
_entity.pdbx_description
1 polymer ?
#
loop_
_entity_poly.entity_id
_entity_poly.type
_entity_poly.pdbx_seq_one_letter_code
_entity_poly.pdbx_strand_id
1 'polypeptide(L)'
;MPTSKHRTAGLGLILLALLLLIPALSCQTTPRPKGFGESAFKPKPCQDCHGQVVQKVATAKLAHAPAKAGNCEGCHQRHGRIAVASFKKRGAELCYLCHKKAEVEGSRAHLHTALARGQCFRCHDPHASDNAALLRETGQALCLRCHAKEPFSRASVHQPLTKGECLTCHDAHGSATPQGLRKPEKELCAGCHAADPALSAAHGGYNPQGAARRQCTNCHDAHSSSHPQGLLRASVHAPLAKGECASCHQPGSLALKAQEPALCQGCHAAAMKDFAQGRAHQPVAQGKCSACHDPHASDFAAMSPATEQVYCASCHEGLKEAAARAGSHKPLKEKGCTVCHRPHSAPEPHLLAQSAAQLCYGCHGGVRAEQGRVRQHEPFAAARCQDCHDPHGSGQPRLLIKHQADLCYGCHQKEREGFFRTYIHTPVSQRNCLGCHRAHSADYQALLKERGGVGCLACHGEPYRQAQASGTQTHAPYLRKDCLTCHDPHASNYPAQQVVATGPLCLKCHAAVSAALKGAAAVHQPLSGGQCTACHSPHAARQPLLMVGEPSAVCLSCHQGLGDSMRSKPSHAPAKEGRCLECHRGHASAQAALLTAPDPRVCQRCHPESEALRAAHGGMSIKAAPCLGCHRPHFAEAPSLIKAVQHDPFARRDCKACHEGGSR
;
A
#
# COMPACT_ATOMS: atom_id res chain seq x y z
N MET A 1 -49.04 11.12 -5.18
CA MET A 1 -49.54 12.53 -5.19
C MET A 1 -49.33 13.15 -3.83
N PRO A 2 -48.93 14.44 -3.73
CA PRO A 2 -48.19 15.30 -4.67
C PRO A 2 -46.84 15.82 -4.08
N THR A 3 -45.89 15.98 -4.92
CA THR A 3 -44.98 17.09 -5.26
C THR A 3 -44.87 18.29 -4.30
N SER A 4 -43.67 18.60 -3.88
CA SER A 4 -43.23 19.96 -3.56
C SER A 4 -41.80 20.15 -4.11
N LYS A 5 -41.71 20.78 -5.28
CA LYS A 5 -40.53 21.52 -5.79
C LYS A 5 -40.55 22.90 -5.13
N HIS A 6 -39.38 23.42 -4.90
CA HIS A 6 -38.89 24.81 -4.82
C HIS A 6 -38.06 25.09 -3.56
N ARG A 7 -36.76 25.25 -3.74
CA ARG A 7 -35.92 26.40 -3.34
C ARG A 7 -34.43 26.01 -3.28
N THR A 8 -33.75 26.08 -4.43
CA THR A 8 -32.29 26.23 -4.48
C THR A 8 -31.90 27.04 -5.73
N ALA A 9 -32.30 28.29 -5.76
CA ALA A 9 -31.89 29.23 -6.79
C ALA A 9 -31.58 30.61 -6.16
N GLY A 10 -30.67 30.64 -5.20
CA GLY A 10 -30.30 31.88 -4.54
C GLY A 10 -28.84 32.01 -4.13
N LEU A 11 -28.06 30.93 -4.16
CA LEU A 11 -26.65 30.99 -3.70
C LEU A 11 -25.62 31.04 -4.84
N GLY A 12 -26.04 30.83 -6.09
CA GLY A 12 -25.13 30.82 -7.24
C GLY A 12 -24.78 32.20 -7.79
N LEU A 13 -25.58 33.23 -7.54
CA LEU A 13 -25.33 34.57 -8.09
C LEU A 13 -24.45 35.46 -7.19
N ILE A 14 -24.29 35.16 -5.93
CA ILE A 14 -23.47 35.96 -5.01
C ILE A 14 -21.98 35.58 -5.14
N LEU A 15 -21.66 34.37 -5.53
CA LEU A 15 -20.27 33.95 -5.76
C LEU A 15 -19.70 34.46 -7.11
N LEU A 16 -20.53 34.75 -8.09
CA LEU A 16 -20.07 35.28 -9.38
C LEU A 16 -19.83 36.81 -9.33
N ALA A 17 -20.45 37.53 -8.41
CA ALA A 17 -20.25 38.97 -8.23
C ALA A 17 -19.00 39.33 -7.41
N LEU A 18 -18.48 38.39 -6.60
CA LEU A 18 -17.25 38.57 -5.80
C LEU A 18 -15.96 38.25 -6.57
N LEU A 19 -16.05 37.61 -7.73
CA LEU A 19 -14.90 37.33 -8.61
C LEU A 19 -14.58 38.44 -9.62
N LEU A 20 -15.40 39.52 -9.68
CA LEU A 20 -15.20 40.64 -10.59
C LEU A 20 -14.63 41.90 -9.92
N LEU A 21 -14.25 41.86 -8.66
CA LEU A 21 -13.61 42.95 -7.91
C LEU A 21 -12.18 42.64 -7.46
N ILE A 22 -11.42 41.93 -8.30
CA ILE A 22 -9.95 41.93 -8.16
C ILE A 22 -9.48 43.15 -8.95
N PRO A 23 -8.96 44.22 -8.30
CA PRO A 23 -8.33 45.31 -9.03
C PRO A 23 -7.17 44.71 -9.82
N ALA A 24 -7.17 44.93 -11.12
CA ALA A 24 -6.03 44.72 -11.97
C ALA A 24 -4.81 45.43 -11.34
N LEU A 25 -3.99 44.70 -10.58
CA LEU A 25 -2.61 45.14 -10.36
C LEU A 25 -1.97 45.04 -11.74
N SER A 26 -1.98 46.12 -12.46
CA SER A 26 -1.14 46.34 -13.62
C SER A 26 0.29 46.10 -13.15
N CYS A 27 0.91 45.01 -13.60
CA CYS A 27 2.35 44.92 -13.64
C CYS A 27 2.84 46.17 -14.35
N GLN A 28 3.38 47.12 -13.61
CA GLN A 28 4.17 48.20 -14.19
C GLN A 28 5.36 47.49 -14.86
N THR A 29 5.29 47.43 -16.18
CA THR A 29 6.44 47.06 -16.99
C THR A 29 7.52 48.08 -16.72
N THR A 30 8.52 47.67 -15.92
CA THR A 30 9.79 48.40 -15.87
C THR A 30 10.28 48.57 -17.30
N PRO A 31 10.76 49.77 -17.70
CA PRO A 31 11.27 49.97 -19.04
C PRO A 31 12.41 48.94 -19.28
N ARG A 32 12.23 48.12 -20.31
CA ARG A 32 13.24 47.19 -20.78
C ARG A 32 14.52 47.97 -21.08
N PRO A 33 15.68 47.60 -20.56
CA PRO A 33 16.93 48.28 -20.91
C PRO A 33 17.10 48.20 -22.43
N LYS A 34 17.12 49.35 -23.08
CA LYS A 34 17.50 49.50 -24.47
C LYS A 34 19.00 49.16 -24.56
N GLY A 35 19.33 47.96 -25.05
CA GLY A 35 20.72 47.63 -25.15
C GLY A 35 21.11 46.20 -25.53
N PHE A 36 20.18 45.34 -25.93
CA PHE A 36 20.55 44.17 -26.74
C PHE A 36 19.95 44.41 -28.13
N GLY A 37 20.83 44.79 -29.07
CA GLY A 37 20.48 44.88 -30.47
C GLY A 37 19.81 43.55 -30.88
N GLU A 38 18.67 43.65 -31.57
CA GLU A 38 18.14 42.57 -32.38
C GLU A 38 19.17 42.22 -33.45
N SER A 39 20.23 41.53 -33.08
CA SER A 39 20.91 40.69 -34.03
C SER A 39 19.88 39.61 -34.37
N ALA A 40 19.27 39.75 -35.54
CA ALA A 40 18.37 38.77 -36.09
C ALA A 40 19.14 37.42 -36.06
N PHE A 41 18.85 36.60 -35.05
CA PHE A 41 19.44 35.26 -34.94
C PHE A 41 18.93 34.48 -36.15
N LYS A 42 19.73 34.52 -37.22
CA LYS A 42 19.47 33.66 -38.37
C LYS A 42 19.69 32.23 -37.92
N PRO A 43 18.66 31.43 -37.78
CA PRO A 43 18.82 30.04 -37.34
C PRO A 43 19.71 29.34 -38.37
N LYS A 44 20.78 28.69 -37.91
CA LYS A 44 21.67 27.90 -38.77
C LYS A 44 20.84 26.83 -39.49
N PRO A 45 21.17 26.51 -40.75
CA PRO A 45 20.57 25.37 -41.43
C PRO A 45 20.73 24.09 -40.61
N CYS A 46 19.73 23.20 -40.63
CA CYS A 46 19.76 21.94 -39.86
C CYS A 46 21.03 21.10 -40.18
N GLN A 47 21.43 21.13 -41.42
CA GLN A 47 22.59 20.40 -41.95
C GLN A 47 23.92 20.79 -41.30
N ASP A 48 24.09 22.03 -40.82
CA ASP A 48 25.31 22.51 -40.18
C ASP A 48 25.59 21.82 -38.84
N CYS A 49 24.54 21.34 -38.19
CA CYS A 49 24.64 20.63 -36.92
C CYS A 49 24.40 19.11 -37.06
N HIS A 50 23.64 18.69 -38.04
CA HIS A 50 23.24 17.29 -38.28
C HIS A 50 23.97 16.67 -39.46
N GLY A 51 25.28 16.94 -39.63
CA GLY A 51 26.09 16.47 -40.76
C GLY A 51 26.05 14.95 -40.97
N GLN A 52 25.99 14.15 -39.91
CA GLN A 52 25.88 12.67 -40.03
C GLN A 52 24.63 12.23 -40.77
N VAL A 53 23.49 12.86 -40.49
CA VAL A 53 22.22 12.55 -41.18
C VAL A 53 22.31 12.98 -42.64
N VAL A 54 22.86 14.15 -42.91
CA VAL A 54 23.08 14.65 -44.28
C VAL A 54 24.01 13.72 -45.07
N GLN A 55 25.10 13.30 -44.46
CA GLN A 55 26.05 12.35 -45.09
C GLN A 55 25.32 11.02 -45.38
N LYS A 56 24.56 10.48 -44.41
CA LYS A 56 23.79 9.25 -44.60
C LYS A 56 22.83 9.36 -45.78
N VAL A 57 22.08 10.47 -45.86
CA VAL A 57 21.12 10.73 -46.95
C VAL A 57 21.82 10.82 -48.31
N ALA A 58 23.06 11.39 -48.34
CA ALA A 58 23.83 11.53 -49.58
C ALA A 58 24.48 10.21 -50.04
N THR A 59 24.84 9.30 -49.13
CA THR A 59 25.60 8.08 -49.45
C THR A 59 24.75 6.83 -49.57
N ALA A 60 23.58 6.78 -48.92
CA ALA A 60 22.71 5.61 -48.97
C ALA A 60 22.05 5.40 -50.35
N LYS A 61 21.81 4.13 -50.72
CA LYS A 61 21.18 3.77 -51.98
C LYS A 61 19.80 4.36 -52.16
N LEU A 62 19.06 4.48 -51.08
CA LEU A 62 17.69 5.03 -51.03
C LEU A 62 17.60 6.10 -49.97
N ALA A 63 17.23 7.30 -50.35
CA ALA A 63 16.92 8.39 -49.44
C ALA A 63 15.42 8.68 -49.45
N HIS A 64 14.84 8.90 -48.27
CA HIS A 64 13.43 9.29 -48.14
C HIS A 64 13.25 10.66 -48.80
N ALA A 65 12.22 10.81 -49.62
CA ALA A 65 12.01 12.00 -50.44
C ALA A 65 12.11 13.32 -49.66
N PRO A 66 11.46 13.49 -48.51
CA PRO A 66 11.60 14.70 -47.70
C PRO A 66 13.05 14.93 -47.20
N ALA A 67 13.76 13.86 -46.78
CA ALA A 67 15.12 13.96 -46.31
C ALA A 67 16.09 14.30 -47.46
N LYS A 68 15.89 13.70 -48.64
CA LYS A 68 16.66 14.02 -49.85
C LYS A 68 16.47 15.47 -50.29
N ALA A 69 15.25 16.01 -50.14
CA ALA A 69 14.92 17.40 -50.43
C ALA A 69 15.40 18.40 -49.33
N GLY A 70 16.02 17.93 -48.28
CA GLY A 70 16.41 18.78 -47.13
C GLY A 70 15.22 19.32 -46.31
N ASN A 71 14.04 18.79 -46.51
CA ASN A 71 12.82 19.18 -45.77
C ASN A 71 12.76 18.52 -44.38
N CYS A 72 13.69 18.91 -43.52
CA CYS A 72 13.75 18.38 -42.15
C CYS A 72 12.53 18.76 -41.34
N GLU A 73 12.01 19.96 -41.54
CA GLU A 73 10.84 20.50 -40.88
C GLU A 73 9.52 19.86 -41.32
N GLY A 74 9.53 19.03 -42.34
CA GLY A 74 8.39 18.18 -42.70
C GLY A 74 7.98 17.25 -41.56
N CYS A 75 8.96 16.79 -40.75
CA CYS A 75 8.77 15.84 -39.64
C CYS A 75 9.19 16.42 -38.29
N HIS A 76 10.25 17.23 -38.24
CA HIS A 76 10.81 17.76 -37.00
C HIS A 76 10.32 19.18 -36.71
N GLN A 77 10.24 19.51 -35.42
CA GLN A 77 10.12 20.90 -34.98
C GLN A 77 11.52 21.48 -34.80
N ARG A 78 11.73 22.75 -35.16
CA ARG A 78 12.98 23.44 -34.89
C ARG A 78 13.24 23.47 -33.39
N HIS A 79 14.46 23.19 -33.00
CA HIS A 79 14.93 23.30 -31.62
C HIS A 79 16.17 24.17 -31.55
N GLY A 80 16.48 24.76 -30.39
CA GLY A 80 17.71 25.49 -30.14
C GLY A 80 18.87 24.55 -29.78
N ARG A 81 19.77 24.97 -28.90
CA ARG A 81 20.93 24.19 -28.47
C ARG A 81 20.58 22.98 -27.58
N ILE A 82 19.33 22.84 -27.16
CA ILE A 82 18.89 21.69 -26.34
C ILE A 82 18.58 20.54 -27.30
N ALA A 83 19.34 19.47 -27.16
CA ALA A 83 19.27 18.27 -28.03
C ALA A 83 18.05 17.40 -27.71
N VAL A 84 16.85 17.89 -27.96
CA VAL A 84 15.62 17.09 -27.86
C VAL A 84 15.06 16.92 -29.27
N ALA A 85 15.01 15.66 -29.74
CA ALA A 85 14.33 15.33 -31.00
C ALA A 85 12.83 15.58 -30.85
N SER A 86 12.38 16.75 -31.28
CA SER A 86 10.97 17.13 -31.25
C SER A 86 10.32 16.86 -32.61
N PHE A 87 9.27 16.06 -32.62
CA PHE A 87 8.51 15.73 -33.83
C PHE A 87 7.21 16.52 -33.92
N LYS A 88 6.73 16.81 -35.13
CA LYS A 88 5.44 17.48 -35.35
C LYS A 88 4.25 16.66 -34.85
N LYS A 89 4.35 15.35 -34.93
CA LYS A 89 3.34 14.39 -34.45
C LYS A 89 4.05 13.22 -33.79
N ARG A 90 3.32 12.43 -32.99
CA ARG A 90 3.86 11.23 -32.31
C ARG A 90 3.45 9.95 -33.02
N GLY A 91 4.28 8.93 -32.95
CA GLY A 91 4.01 7.60 -33.48
C GLY A 91 3.67 7.61 -34.96
N ALA A 92 2.68 6.81 -35.36
CA ALA A 92 2.25 6.67 -36.75
C ALA A 92 1.68 7.96 -37.36
N GLU A 93 1.11 8.84 -36.55
CA GLU A 93 0.51 10.10 -37.00
C GLU A 93 1.50 11.01 -37.71
N LEU A 94 2.81 10.87 -37.39
CA LEU A 94 3.87 11.57 -38.10
C LEU A 94 3.99 11.10 -39.54
N CYS A 95 3.94 9.80 -39.75
CA CYS A 95 4.04 9.19 -41.07
C CYS A 95 2.78 9.44 -41.93
N TYR A 96 1.61 9.40 -41.29
CA TYR A 96 0.31 9.64 -41.91
C TYR A 96 0.07 11.10 -42.34
N LEU A 97 0.97 12.02 -42.02
CA LEU A 97 0.95 13.35 -42.66
C LEU A 97 1.11 13.28 -44.20
N CYS A 98 1.77 12.24 -44.70
CA CYS A 98 2.06 12.05 -46.14
C CYS A 98 1.64 10.68 -46.65
N HIS A 99 1.75 9.61 -45.84
CA HIS A 99 1.37 8.25 -46.23
C HIS A 99 -0.10 8.01 -45.86
N LYS A 100 -0.90 7.60 -46.83
CA LYS A 100 -2.32 7.32 -46.57
C LYS A 100 -2.45 6.12 -45.66
N LYS A 101 -3.09 6.30 -44.51
CA LYS A 101 -3.34 5.24 -43.55
C LYS A 101 -3.99 4.02 -44.18
N ALA A 102 -4.96 4.23 -45.06
CA ALA A 102 -5.63 3.16 -45.77
C ALA A 102 -4.71 2.34 -46.69
N GLU A 103 -3.62 2.91 -47.23
CA GLU A 103 -2.64 2.18 -48.03
C GLU A 103 -1.67 1.37 -47.13
N VAL A 104 -1.31 1.90 -45.95
CA VAL A 104 -0.40 1.23 -45.01
C VAL A 104 -1.12 0.13 -44.22
N GLU A 105 -2.27 0.44 -43.65
CA GLU A 105 -3.03 -0.51 -42.83
C GLU A 105 -4.01 -1.35 -43.63
N GLY A 106 -4.60 -0.79 -44.71
CA GLY A 106 -5.58 -1.46 -45.58
C GLY A 106 -6.79 -1.99 -44.81
N SER A 107 -7.42 -3.02 -45.34
CA SER A 107 -8.54 -3.75 -44.73
C SER A 107 -8.06 -4.95 -43.89
N ARG A 108 -6.86 -4.86 -43.25
CA ARG A 108 -6.27 -5.95 -42.50
C ARG A 108 -6.96 -6.13 -41.16
N ALA A 109 -7.62 -7.27 -40.93
CA ALA A 109 -8.26 -7.60 -39.66
C ALA A 109 -7.24 -7.83 -38.54
N HIS A 110 -6.02 -8.25 -38.88
CA HIS A 110 -4.95 -8.58 -37.96
C HIS A 110 -3.69 -7.76 -38.27
N LEU A 111 -3.56 -6.59 -37.68
CA LEU A 111 -2.38 -5.75 -37.84
C LEU A 111 -1.19 -6.33 -37.06
N HIS A 112 0.02 -6.22 -37.61
CA HIS A 112 1.24 -6.52 -36.89
C HIS A 112 1.37 -5.58 -35.68
N THR A 113 1.74 -6.11 -34.51
CA THR A 113 1.77 -5.36 -33.24
C THR A 113 2.60 -4.08 -33.32
N ALA A 114 3.73 -4.09 -34.03
CA ALA A 114 4.56 -2.91 -34.21
C ALA A 114 3.83 -1.81 -35.01
N LEU A 115 3.07 -2.19 -36.04
CA LEU A 115 2.25 -1.26 -36.83
C LEU A 115 1.07 -0.73 -35.98
N ALA A 116 0.34 -1.62 -35.34
CA ALA A 116 -0.79 -1.24 -34.47
C ALA A 116 -0.37 -0.24 -33.34
N ARG A 117 0.87 -0.31 -32.90
CA ARG A 117 1.45 0.62 -31.93
C ARG A 117 2.12 1.85 -32.57
N GLY A 118 2.04 2.04 -33.87
CA GLY A 118 2.67 3.16 -34.58
C GLY A 118 4.19 3.17 -34.54
N GLN A 119 4.83 2.00 -34.41
CA GLN A 119 6.28 1.85 -34.23
C GLN A 119 7.01 1.67 -35.58
N CYS A 120 6.71 2.50 -36.58
CA CYS A 120 7.24 2.42 -37.94
C CYS A 120 8.78 2.40 -37.98
N PHE A 121 9.41 3.17 -37.11
CA PHE A 121 10.89 3.29 -37.05
C PHE A 121 11.60 2.03 -36.55
N ARG A 122 10.89 1.04 -36.06
CA ARG A 122 11.51 -0.25 -35.71
C ARG A 122 11.99 -1.01 -36.93
N CYS A 123 11.26 -0.87 -38.04
CA CYS A 123 11.57 -1.54 -39.30
C CYS A 123 12.14 -0.60 -40.36
N HIS A 124 11.63 0.63 -40.44
CA HIS A 124 12.03 1.63 -41.43
C HIS A 124 12.98 2.68 -40.86
N ASP A 125 13.94 3.14 -41.71
CA ASP A 125 14.73 4.33 -41.43
C ASP A 125 14.10 5.53 -42.15
N PRO A 126 13.64 6.55 -41.42
CA PRO A 126 12.91 7.67 -42.01
C PRO A 126 13.78 8.63 -42.80
N HIS A 127 15.12 8.48 -42.78
CA HIS A 127 16.03 9.36 -43.50
C HIS A 127 16.56 8.69 -44.76
N ALA A 128 17.22 7.56 -44.62
CA ALA A 128 17.82 6.85 -45.72
C ALA A 128 18.26 5.43 -45.34
N SER A 129 18.30 4.51 -46.34
CA SER A 129 18.76 3.15 -46.17
C SER A 129 19.30 2.57 -47.48
N ASP A 130 20.13 1.56 -47.37
CA ASP A 130 20.59 0.78 -48.54
C ASP A 130 19.60 -0.31 -48.96
N ASN A 131 18.57 -0.51 -48.16
CA ASN A 131 17.55 -1.57 -48.37
C ASN A 131 16.28 -0.99 -48.96
N ALA A 132 15.59 -1.80 -49.78
CA ALA A 132 14.27 -1.46 -50.33
C ALA A 132 13.27 -1.02 -49.23
N ALA A 133 12.34 -0.14 -49.60
CA ALA A 133 11.36 0.44 -48.71
C ALA A 133 11.96 1.11 -47.45
N LEU A 134 13.20 1.59 -47.52
CA LEU A 134 13.93 2.18 -46.42
C LEU A 134 14.04 1.27 -45.17
N LEU A 135 14.08 -0.04 -45.38
CA LEU A 135 14.23 -0.98 -44.28
C LEU A 135 15.62 -0.85 -43.62
N ARG A 136 15.66 -0.99 -42.30
CA ARG A 136 16.94 -0.96 -41.53
C ARG A 136 17.81 -2.17 -41.82
N GLU A 137 17.16 -3.31 -42.06
CA GLU A 137 17.75 -4.61 -42.39
C GLU A 137 16.81 -5.33 -43.33
N THR A 138 17.28 -6.41 -43.98
CA THR A 138 16.48 -7.20 -44.91
C THR A 138 16.27 -8.64 -44.44
N GLY A 139 15.23 -9.28 -44.95
CA GLY A 139 14.96 -10.69 -44.72
C GLY A 139 14.82 -11.06 -43.25
N GLN A 140 15.40 -12.20 -42.91
CA GLN A 140 15.33 -12.76 -41.56
C GLN A 140 15.95 -11.85 -40.47
N ALA A 141 17.03 -11.14 -40.78
CA ALA A 141 17.72 -10.28 -39.84
C ALA A 141 16.79 -9.21 -39.24
N LEU A 142 15.95 -8.59 -40.07
CA LEU A 142 15.00 -7.57 -39.61
C LEU A 142 13.98 -8.16 -38.62
N CYS A 143 13.43 -9.33 -38.92
CA CYS A 143 12.41 -9.99 -38.12
C CYS A 143 12.95 -10.47 -36.77
N LEU A 144 14.15 -11.07 -36.79
CA LEU A 144 14.81 -11.60 -35.59
C LEU A 144 15.32 -10.56 -34.58
N ARG A 145 15.22 -9.27 -34.90
CA ARG A 145 15.43 -8.22 -33.90
C ARG A 145 14.39 -8.26 -32.76
N CYS A 146 13.23 -8.87 -33.02
CA CYS A 146 12.14 -8.93 -32.06
C CYS A 146 11.59 -10.34 -31.86
N HIS A 147 11.60 -11.18 -32.89
CA HIS A 147 11.19 -12.56 -32.82
C HIS A 147 12.35 -13.44 -32.34
N ALA A 148 12.08 -14.35 -31.37
CA ALA A 148 13.07 -15.30 -30.89
C ALA A 148 13.60 -16.16 -32.04
N LYS A 149 14.90 -16.47 -32.06
CA LYS A 149 15.54 -17.24 -33.13
C LYS A 149 15.21 -18.74 -33.05
N GLU A 150 15.01 -19.24 -31.85
CA GLU A 150 14.83 -20.68 -31.59
C GLU A 150 13.74 -21.35 -32.46
N PRO A 151 12.53 -20.79 -32.61
CA PRO A 151 11.48 -21.42 -33.44
C PRO A 151 11.82 -21.52 -34.94
N PHE A 152 12.92 -20.92 -35.38
CA PHE A 152 13.34 -20.87 -36.79
C PHE A 152 14.68 -21.59 -37.05
N SER A 153 15.25 -22.28 -36.06
CA SER A 153 16.61 -22.84 -36.14
C SER A 153 16.78 -24.23 -35.50
N ARG A 154 15.68 -25.00 -35.42
CA ARG A 154 15.70 -26.39 -34.94
C ARG A 154 16.35 -27.35 -35.95
N ALA A 155 16.40 -28.64 -35.64
CA ALA A 155 17.13 -29.65 -36.42
C ALA A 155 16.69 -29.71 -37.90
N SER A 156 15.41 -29.58 -38.17
CA SER A 156 14.85 -29.51 -39.52
C SER A 156 14.23 -28.14 -39.74
N VAL A 157 14.65 -27.41 -40.74
CA VAL A 157 14.15 -26.07 -41.07
C VAL A 157 13.41 -26.11 -42.41
N HIS A 158 12.23 -25.48 -42.45
CA HIS A 158 11.45 -25.36 -43.69
C HIS A 158 12.24 -24.57 -44.73
N GLN A 159 12.29 -25.08 -46.00
CA GLN A 159 13.14 -24.53 -47.05
C GLN A 159 13.01 -23.02 -47.28
N PRO A 160 11.81 -22.40 -47.32
CA PRO A 160 11.69 -20.95 -47.46
C PRO A 160 12.41 -20.18 -46.36
N LEU A 161 12.47 -20.71 -45.14
CA LEU A 161 13.20 -20.07 -44.02
C LEU A 161 14.72 -20.16 -44.14
N THR A 162 15.25 -21.25 -44.71
CA THR A 162 16.69 -21.35 -44.96
C THR A 162 17.17 -20.26 -45.92
N LYS A 163 16.29 -19.77 -46.80
CA LYS A 163 16.53 -18.64 -47.71
C LYS A 163 16.17 -17.28 -47.10
N GLY A 164 15.63 -17.24 -45.87
CA GLY A 164 15.17 -16.01 -45.23
C GLY A 164 13.89 -15.41 -45.80
N GLU A 165 13.08 -16.20 -46.48
CA GLU A 165 11.88 -15.79 -47.24
C GLU A 165 10.63 -15.69 -46.34
N CYS A 166 10.66 -14.98 -45.22
CA CYS A 166 9.54 -14.85 -44.27
C CYS A 166 8.28 -14.29 -44.97
N LEU A 167 8.46 -13.34 -45.87
CA LEU A 167 7.38 -12.65 -46.57
C LEU A 167 6.72 -13.49 -47.71
N THR A 168 7.21 -14.68 -47.98
CA THR A 168 6.52 -15.63 -48.84
C THR A 168 5.18 -16.06 -48.23
N CYS A 169 5.17 -16.21 -46.89
CA CYS A 169 4.00 -16.66 -46.17
C CYS A 169 3.31 -15.51 -45.38
N HIS A 170 4.09 -14.53 -44.88
CA HIS A 170 3.59 -13.47 -44.03
C HIS A 170 3.53 -12.11 -44.73
N ASP A 171 2.60 -11.24 -44.28
CA ASP A 171 2.62 -9.80 -44.54
C ASP A 171 3.11 -9.07 -43.31
N ALA A 172 4.20 -8.29 -43.46
CA ALA A 172 4.86 -7.60 -42.35
C ALA A 172 4.00 -6.50 -41.71
N HIS A 173 3.00 -5.98 -42.40
CA HIS A 173 2.08 -5.00 -41.86
C HIS A 173 0.84 -5.65 -41.20
N GLY A 174 0.57 -6.90 -41.50
CA GLY A 174 -0.59 -7.64 -41.04
C GLY A 174 -1.45 -8.11 -42.21
N SER A 175 -2.50 -8.85 -41.97
CA SER A 175 -3.33 -9.43 -43.05
C SER A 175 -4.78 -9.60 -42.60
N ALA A 176 -5.62 -10.11 -43.52
CA ALA A 176 -6.99 -10.51 -43.20
C ALA A 176 -7.04 -11.83 -42.41
N THR A 177 -5.96 -12.64 -42.47
CA THR A 177 -5.85 -13.93 -41.78
C THR A 177 -5.08 -13.82 -40.48
N PRO A 178 -5.36 -14.70 -39.50
CA PRO A 178 -4.57 -14.75 -38.27
C PRO A 178 -3.06 -14.94 -38.51
N GLN A 179 -2.23 -14.59 -37.53
CA GLN A 179 -0.75 -14.67 -37.56
C GLN A 179 -0.10 -13.89 -38.73
N GLY A 180 -0.84 -13.03 -39.42
CA GLY A 180 -0.31 -12.23 -40.52
C GLY A 180 -0.04 -13.04 -41.78
N LEU A 181 -0.70 -14.19 -41.98
CA LEU A 181 -0.56 -15.00 -43.19
C LEU A 181 -1.20 -14.29 -44.41
N ARG A 182 -0.54 -14.35 -45.55
CA ARG A 182 -1.01 -13.72 -46.80
C ARG A 182 -2.28 -14.35 -47.37
N LYS A 183 -2.50 -15.63 -47.07
CA LYS A 183 -3.68 -16.44 -47.50
C LYS A 183 -4.10 -17.33 -46.33
N PRO A 184 -5.33 -17.87 -46.35
CA PRO A 184 -5.71 -18.96 -45.46
C PRO A 184 -4.69 -20.09 -45.52
N GLU A 185 -4.37 -20.69 -44.37
CA GLU A 185 -3.26 -21.64 -44.21
C GLU A 185 -3.26 -22.75 -45.25
N LYS A 186 -4.43 -23.39 -45.50
CA LYS A 186 -4.54 -24.49 -46.48
C LYS A 186 -4.19 -24.05 -47.88
N GLU A 187 -4.67 -22.89 -48.31
CA GLU A 187 -4.35 -22.33 -49.63
C GLU A 187 -2.87 -21.95 -49.74
N LEU A 188 -2.31 -21.43 -48.66
CA LEU A 188 -0.91 -21.03 -48.60
C LEU A 188 0.00 -22.25 -48.80
N CYS A 189 -0.24 -23.31 -48.01
CA CYS A 189 0.54 -24.55 -48.08
C CYS A 189 0.34 -25.28 -49.42
N ALA A 190 -0.88 -25.36 -49.87
CA ALA A 190 -1.24 -26.00 -51.16
C ALA A 190 -0.58 -25.31 -52.37
N GLY A 191 -0.23 -24.01 -52.27
CA GLY A 191 0.48 -23.30 -53.32
C GLY A 191 1.83 -23.95 -53.72
N CYS A 192 2.46 -24.72 -52.82
CA CYS A 192 3.70 -25.45 -53.08
C CYS A 192 3.51 -26.98 -52.98
N HIS A 193 2.60 -27.43 -52.08
CA HIS A 193 2.43 -28.84 -51.74
C HIS A 193 1.20 -29.53 -52.42
N ALA A 194 0.43 -28.84 -53.27
CA ALA A 194 -0.82 -29.38 -53.78
C ALA A 194 -0.67 -30.53 -54.79
N ALA A 195 0.46 -30.60 -55.48
CA ALA A 195 0.68 -31.54 -56.60
C ALA A 195 1.70 -32.65 -56.27
N ASP A 196 2.01 -32.87 -54.99
CA ASP A 196 3.03 -33.82 -54.58
C ASP A 196 2.40 -35.21 -54.27
N PRO A 197 2.59 -36.23 -55.14
CA PRO A 197 2.17 -37.60 -54.84
C PRO A 197 2.79 -38.16 -53.56
N ALA A 198 4.00 -37.70 -53.18
CA ALA A 198 4.69 -38.10 -51.95
C ALA A 198 3.92 -37.60 -50.71
N LEU A 199 3.17 -36.50 -50.81
CA LEU A 199 2.36 -36.00 -49.70
C LEU A 199 1.26 -36.99 -49.30
N SER A 200 0.55 -37.58 -50.31
CA SER A 200 -0.48 -38.59 -50.04
C SER A 200 0.14 -39.88 -49.46
N ALA A 201 1.29 -40.31 -50.02
CA ALA A 201 2.01 -41.49 -49.52
C ALA A 201 2.51 -41.28 -48.09
N ALA A 202 3.08 -40.12 -47.79
CA ALA A 202 3.55 -39.75 -46.43
C ALA A 202 2.41 -39.72 -45.41
N HIS A 203 1.17 -39.50 -45.84
CA HIS A 203 -0.02 -39.54 -45.01
C HIS A 203 -0.78 -40.89 -45.10
N GLY A 204 -0.11 -41.97 -45.47
CA GLY A 204 -0.68 -43.34 -45.50
C GLY A 204 -1.84 -43.51 -46.48
N GLY A 205 -1.83 -42.76 -47.58
CA GLY A 205 -2.92 -42.74 -48.55
C GLY A 205 -4.14 -41.90 -48.17
N TYR A 206 -4.13 -41.31 -47.00
CA TYR A 206 -5.18 -40.37 -46.58
C TYR A 206 -4.97 -39.00 -47.23
N ASN A 207 -6.03 -38.39 -47.73
CA ASN A 207 -5.95 -37.04 -48.26
C ASN A 207 -6.05 -36.00 -47.16
N PRO A 208 -4.93 -35.41 -46.69
CA PRO A 208 -4.95 -34.42 -45.59
C PRO A 208 -5.66 -33.13 -45.99
N GLN A 209 -5.73 -32.81 -47.29
CA GLN A 209 -6.41 -31.60 -47.78
C GLN A 209 -7.94 -31.73 -47.72
N GLY A 210 -8.47 -32.95 -47.79
CA GLY A 210 -9.90 -33.26 -47.65
C GLY A 210 -10.42 -33.19 -46.20
N ALA A 211 -9.55 -33.13 -45.21
CA ALA A 211 -9.94 -33.00 -43.82
C ALA A 211 -10.45 -31.58 -43.53
N ALA A 212 -11.75 -31.35 -43.62
CA ALA A 212 -12.39 -30.04 -43.60
C ALA A 212 -12.08 -29.22 -42.30
N ARG A 213 -11.77 -29.87 -41.19
CA ARG A 213 -11.61 -29.25 -39.86
C ARG A 213 -10.19 -29.15 -39.35
N ARG A 214 -9.16 -29.74 -40.00
CA ARG A 214 -7.78 -29.70 -39.52
C ARG A 214 -6.88 -28.87 -40.42
N GLN A 215 -6.04 -28.06 -39.80
CA GLN A 215 -4.98 -27.29 -40.44
C GLN A 215 -3.68 -28.11 -40.47
N CYS A 216 -2.81 -27.85 -41.44
CA CYS A 216 -1.52 -28.54 -41.56
C CYS A 216 -0.67 -28.33 -40.31
N THR A 217 -0.75 -27.11 -39.74
CA THR A 217 -0.02 -26.75 -38.52
C THR A 217 -0.54 -27.40 -37.23
N ASN A 218 -1.61 -28.18 -37.28
CA ASN A 218 -2.00 -29.02 -36.14
C ASN A 218 -0.95 -30.12 -35.85
N CYS A 219 -0.31 -30.63 -36.88
CA CYS A 219 0.70 -31.69 -36.78
C CYS A 219 2.11 -31.20 -37.11
N HIS A 220 2.23 -30.22 -38.00
CA HIS A 220 3.49 -29.69 -38.51
C HIS A 220 3.81 -28.33 -37.93
N ASP A 221 5.09 -28.07 -37.64
CA ASP A 221 5.60 -26.71 -37.44
C ASP A 221 6.07 -26.15 -38.78
N ALA A 222 5.40 -25.13 -39.26
CA ALA A 222 5.69 -24.53 -40.60
C ALA A 222 7.07 -23.84 -40.65
N HIS A 223 7.73 -23.66 -39.53
CA HIS A 223 9.04 -22.98 -39.45
C HIS A 223 10.19 -23.96 -39.30
N SER A 224 10.28 -24.66 -38.21
CA SER A 224 11.31 -25.66 -37.96
C SER A 224 10.87 -26.67 -36.91
N SER A 225 11.44 -27.86 -36.95
CA SER A 225 11.12 -28.96 -36.05
C SER A 225 12.37 -29.56 -35.41
N SER A 226 12.23 -30.11 -34.22
CA SER A 226 13.22 -30.97 -33.60
C SER A 226 13.26 -32.37 -34.22
N HIS A 227 12.20 -32.76 -34.92
CA HIS A 227 12.17 -34.03 -35.65
C HIS A 227 12.91 -33.95 -36.97
N PRO A 228 13.67 -35.00 -37.35
CA PRO A 228 14.53 -34.97 -38.55
C PRO A 228 13.76 -34.97 -39.88
N GLN A 229 12.50 -35.34 -39.85
CA GLN A 229 11.65 -35.42 -41.04
C GLN A 229 10.25 -34.88 -40.79
N GLY A 230 9.61 -34.36 -41.87
CA GLY A 230 8.20 -34.01 -41.86
C GLY A 230 7.83 -32.75 -41.06
N LEU A 231 8.78 -32.01 -40.49
CA LEU A 231 8.52 -30.82 -39.67
C LEU A 231 7.42 -31.05 -38.62
N LEU A 232 7.39 -32.23 -38.00
CA LEU A 232 6.39 -32.56 -36.98
C LEU A 232 6.59 -31.71 -35.73
N ARG A 233 5.51 -31.46 -34.99
CA ARG A 233 5.52 -30.78 -33.70
C ARG A 233 6.36 -31.54 -32.68
N ALA A 234 6.76 -30.89 -31.58
CA ALA A 234 7.74 -31.41 -30.59
C ALA A 234 7.29 -32.71 -29.92
N SER A 235 6.00 -32.87 -29.65
CA SER A 235 5.39 -34.07 -29.07
C SER A 235 4.50 -34.76 -30.11
N VAL A 236 4.83 -35.98 -30.45
CA VAL A 236 4.08 -36.79 -31.43
C VAL A 236 3.57 -38.05 -30.74
N HIS A 237 2.30 -38.37 -30.94
CA HIS A 237 1.71 -39.59 -30.43
C HIS A 237 2.38 -40.82 -31.06
N ALA A 238 2.70 -41.84 -30.27
CA ALA A 238 3.48 -42.96 -30.73
C ALA A 238 2.92 -43.68 -31.99
N PRO A 239 1.60 -43.96 -32.12
CA PRO A 239 1.05 -44.49 -33.35
C PRO A 239 1.28 -43.61 -34.59
N LEU A 240 1.15 -42.29 -34.43
CA LEU A 240 1.41 -41.36 -35.53
C LEU A 240 2.89 -41.34 -35.91
N ALA A 241 3.80 -41.32 -34.94
CA ALA A 241 5.24 -41.35 -35.15
C ALA A 241 5.68 -42.60 -35.95
N LYS A 242 4.95 -43.72 -35.81
CA LYS A 242 5.18 -44.98 -36.52
C LYS A 242 4.40 -45.11 -37.86
N GLY A 243 3.55 -44.12 -38.19
CA GLY A 243 2.66 -44.21 -39.34
C GLY A 243 1.50 -45.19 -39.20
N GLU A 244 1.19 -45.62 -37.97
CA GLU A 244 0.15 -46.61 -37.63
C GLU A 244 -1.24 -45.96 -37.58
N CYS A 245 -1.65 -45.26 -38.66
CA CYS A 245 -2.94 -44.56 -38.73
C CYS A 245 -4.12 -45.48 -38.45
N ALA A 246 -4.04 -46.74 -38.96
CA ALA A 246 -5.05 -47.75 -38.78
C ALA A 246 -5.21 -48.23 -37.33
N SER A 247 -4.36 -47.83 -36.37
CA SER A 247 -4.58 -48.10 -34.95
C SER A 247 -5.82 -47.41 -34.39
N CYS A 248 -6.16 -46.24 -34.95
CA CYS A 248 -7.30 -45.43 -34.52
C CYS A 248 -8.37 -45.23 -35.60
N HIS A 249 -7.95 -45.18 -36.87
CA HIS A 249 -8.83 -44.90 -38.01
C HIS A 249 -9.23 -46.19 -38.77
N GLN A 250 -10.40 -46.16 -39.39
CA GLN A 250 -10.79 -47.21 -40.32
C GLN A 250 -9.85 -47.20 -41.54
N PRO A 251 -9.46 -48.37 -42.07
CA PRO A 251 -8.59 -48.43 -43.23
C PRO A 251 -9.12 -47.60 -44.41
N GLY A 252 -8.27 -46.73 -44.98
CA GLY A 252 -8.63 -45.84 -46.09
C GLY A 252 -9.60 -44.70 -45.74
N SER A 253 -9.92 -44.47 -44.48
CA SER A 253 -10.89 -43.48 -44.03
C SER A 253 -10.39 -42.74 -42.77
N LEU A 254 -10.78 -41.47 -42.60
CA LEU A 254 -10.57 -40.71 -41.39
C LEU A 254 -11.59 -41.00 -40.27
N ALA A 255 -12.55 -41.93 -40.53
CA ALA A 255 -13.51 -42.37 -39.55
C ALA A 255 -12.79 -43.13 -38.41
N LEU A 256 -13.14 -42.85 -37.16
CA LEU A 256 -12.58 -43.54 -36.02
C LEU A 256 -13.14 -44.98 -35.88
N LYS A 257 -12.32 -45.92 -35.42
CA LYS A 257 -12.75 -47.30 -35.13
C LYS A 257 -13.71 -47.39 -33.96
N ALA A 258 -13.59 -46.51 -33.00
CA ALA A 258 -14.45 -46.40 -31.83
C ALA A 258 -14.50 -44.94 -31.32
N GLN A 259 -15.47 -44.65 -30.49
CA GLN A 259 -15.58 -43.33 -29.84
C GLN A 259 -14.74 -43.29 -28.56
N GLU A 260 -14.42 -42.06 -28.10
CA GLU A 260 -13.87 -41.85 -26.74
C GLU A 260 -14.89 -42.30 -25.69
N PRO A 261 -14.46 -42.85 -24.56
CA PRO A 261 -13.07 -43.16 -24.17
C PRO A 261 -12.59 -44.53 -24.65
N ALA A 262 -13.45 -45.37 -25.26
CA ALA A 262 -13.15 -46.77 -25.66
C ALA A 262 -11.95 -46.85 -26.62
N LEU A 263 -11.83 -45.90 -27.56
CA LEU A 263 -10.70 -45.83 -28.48
C LEU A 263 -9.35 -45.67 -27.76
N CYS A 264 -9.30 -44.80 -26.77
CA CYS A 264 -8.08 -44.50 -26.01
C CYS A 264 -7.78 -45.62 -25.00
N GLN A 265 -8.83 -46.23 -24.42
CA GLN A 265 -8.77 -47.20 -23.36
C GLN A 265 -8.03 -48.49 -23.81
N GLY A 266 -8.08 -48.84 -25.10
CA GLY A 266 -7.37 -49.97 -25.65
C GLY A 266 -5.87 -49.96 -25.37
N CYS A 267 -5.25 -48.79 -25.30
CA CYS A 267 -3.81 -48.66 -24.98
C CYS A 267 -3.55 -48.01 -23.60
N HIS A 268 -4.47 -47.17 -23.11
CA HIS A 268 -4.31 -46.38 -21.90
C HIS A 268 -5.10 -46.93 -20.68
N ALA A 269 -5.42 -48.23 -20.66
CA ALA A 269 -6.23 -48.86 -19.60
C ALA A 269 -5.65 -48.68 -18.18
N ALA A 270 -4.32 -48.74 -18.01
CA ALA A 270 -3.68 -48.54 -16.73
C ALA A 270 -3.89 -47.11 -16.19
N ALA A 271 -3.68 -46.08 -17.03
CA ALA A 271 -3.90 -44.70 -16.65
C ALA A 271 -5.37 -44.43 -16.27
N MET A 272 -6.30 -45.07 -16.96
CA MET A 272 -7.73 -44.91 -16.67
C MET A 272 -8.15 -45.50 -15.33
N LYS A 273 -7.49 -46.56 -14.86
CA LYS A 273 -7.69 -47.09 -13.50
C LYS A 273 -7.24 -46.06 -12.46
N ASP A 274 -6.11 -45.39 -12.70
CA ASP A 274 -5.62 -44.34 -11.80
C ASP A 274 -6.56 -43.12 -11.79
N PHE A 275 -7.15 -42.78 -12.94
CA PHE A 275 -8.09 -41.66 -13.03
C PHE A 275 -9.42 -41.95 -12.32
N ALA A 276 -9.78 -43.21 -12.13
CA ALA A 276 -10.95 -43.61 -11.35
C ALA A 276 -10.75 -43.49 -9.83
N GLN A 277 -9.52 -43.26 -9.37
CA GLN A 277 -9.22 -43.09 -7.97
C GLN A 277 -9.41 -41.64 -7.51
N GLY A 278 -10.23 -41.42 -6.49
CA GLY A 278 -10.49 -40.10 -5.94
C GLY A 278 -11.56 -39.30 -6.70
N ARG A 279 -11.38 -38.01 -6.75
CA ARG A 279 -12.28 -37.07 -7.43
C ARG A 279 -11.83 -36.86 -8.87
N ALA A 280 -12.60 -37.38 -9.83
CA ALA A 280 -12.29 -37.19 -11.24
C ALA A 280 -12.67 -35.78 -11.71
N HIS A 281 -11.85 -35.20 -12.59
CA HIS A 281 -12.20 -33.98 -13.33
C HIS A 281 -13.40 -34.29 -14.26
N GLN A 282 -14.35 -33.37 -14.36
CA GLN A 282 -15.59 -33.61 -15.09
C GLN A 282 -15.37 -34.10 -16.56
N PRO A 283 -14.49 -33.50 -17.38
CA PRO A 283 -14.20 -34.03 -18.73
C PRO A 283 -13.66 -35.44 -18.72
N VAL A 284 -12.81 -35.79 -17.71
CA VAL A 284 -12.24 -37.14 -17.55
C VAL A 284 -13.34 -38.14 -17.19
N ALA A 285 -14.21 -37.78 -16.25
CA ALA A 285 -15.36 -38.61 -15.86
C ALA A 285 -16.33 -38.84 -17.06
N GLN A 286 -16.38 -37.90 -17.98
CA GLN A 286 -17.19 -37.99 -19.22
C GLN A 286 -16.44 -38.70 -20.37
N GLY A 287 -15.20 -39.13 -20.17
CA GLY A 287 -14.39 -39.78 -21.20
C GLY A 287 -13.94 -38.86 -22.36
N LYS A 288 -13.95 -37.53 -22.13
CA LYS A 288 -13.62 -36.51 -23.15
C LYS A 288 -12.12 -36.25 -23.22
N CYS A 289 -11.32 -37.22 -23.65
CA CYS A 289 -9.86 -37.13 -23.63
C CYS A 289 -9.33 -36.06 -24.60
N SER A 290 -9.92 -35.97 -25.81
CA SER A 290 -9.53 -34.97 -26.84
C SER A 290 -9.95 -33.54 -26.51
N ALA A 291 -10.69 -33.31 -25.42
CA ALA A 291 -10.96 -31.97 -24.94
C ALA A 291 -9.68 -31.27 -24.42
N CYS A 292 -8.68 -32.07 -23.96
CA CYS A 292 -7.44 -31.59 -23.39
C CYS A 292 -6.19 -32.06 -24.15
N HIS A 293 -6.27 -33.15 -24.92
CA HIS A 293 -5.15 -33.73 -25.65
C HIS A 293 -5.40 -33.72 -27.16
N ASP A 294 -4.38 -33.32 -27.93
CA ASP A 294 -4.41 -33.59 -29.37
C ASP A 294 -3.85 -35.02 -29.59
N PRO A 295 -4.65 -35.96 -30.12
CA PRO A 295 -4.23 -37.35 -30.28
C PRO A 295 -3.19 -37.57 -31.38
N HIS A 296 -2.78 -36.52 -32.11
CA HIS A 296 -1.79 -36.60 -33.17
C HIS A 296 -0.45 -36.01 -32.78
N ALA A 297 -0.38 -34.70 -32.55
CA ALA A 297 0.86 -34.00 -32.19
C ALA A 297 0.62 -32.64 -31.55
N SER A 298 1.58 -32.17 -30.81
CA SER A 298 1.55 -30.86 -30.15
C SER A 298 2.99 -30.37 -29.85
N ASP A 299 3.17 -29.08 -29.63
CA ASP A 299 4.44 -28.53 -29.12
C ASP A 299 4.52 -28.60 -27.60
N PHE A 300 3.47 -29.01 -26.93
CA PHE A 300 3.38 -29.03 -25.47
C PHE A 300 3.43 -30.43 -24.89
N ALA A 301 3.89 -30.55 -23.67
CA ALA A 301 3.95 -31.83 -22.97
C ALA A 301 2.57 -32.51 -22.91
N ALA A 302 2.57 -33.85 -22.87
CA ALA A 302 1.36 -34.65 -22.88
C ALA A 302 0.39 -34.31 -24.01
N MET A 303 0.89 -33.75 -25.12
CA MET A 303 0.10 -33.37 -26.31
C MET A 303 -1.05 -32.40 -25.96
N SER A 304 -0.86 -31.50 -25.02
CA SER A 304 -1.82 -30.43 -24.74
C SER A 304 -1.91 -29.47 -25.94
N PRO A 305 -3.08 -28.85 -26.23
CA PRO A 305 -3.23 -28.00 -27.40
C PRO A 305 -2.54 -26.62 -27.24
N ALA A 306 -2.22 -26.21 -26.03
CA ALA A 306 -1.56 -24.97 -25.69
C ALA A 306 -0.85 -25.08 -24.32
N THR A 307 -0.26 -23.98 -23.84
CA THR A 307 0.21 -23.92 -22.43
C THR A 307 -0.96 -24.10 -21.47
N GLU A 308 -0.68 -24.65 -20.29
CA GLU A 308 -1.70 -24.88 -19.27
C GLU A 308 -2.53 -23.63 -18.96
N GLN A 309 -1.87 -22.45 -18.88
CA GLN A 309 -2.54 -21.18 -18.62
C GLN A 309 -3.58 -20.83 -19.70
N VAL A 310 -3.32 -21.19 -20.94
CA VAL A 310 -4.20 -20.87 -22.06
C VAL A 310 -5.34 -21.88 -22.15
N TYR A 311 -5.03 -23.18 -22.17
CA TYR A 311 -6.09 -24.15 -22.44
C TYR A 311 -6.97 -24.44 -21.20
N CYS A 312 -6.42 -24.44 -19.98
CA CYS A 312 -7.26 -24.53 -18.77
C CYS A 312 -8.22 -23.33 -18.66
N ALA A 313 -7.73 -22.12 -18.96
CA ALA A 313 -8.52 -20.90 -18.94
C ALA A 313 -9.61 -20.84 -20.03
N SER A 314 -9.59 -21.73 -21.03
CA SER A 314 -10.67 -21.80 -22.03
C SER A 314 -12.01 -22.27 -21.44
N CYS A 315 -11.95 -23.03 -20.33
CA CYS A 315 -13.12 -23.48 -19.57
C CYS A 315 -13.22 -22.82 -18.19
N HIS A 316 -12.08 -22.46 -17.61
CA HIS A 316 -11.99 -21.80 -16.31
C HIS A 316 -11.77 -20.28 -16.47
N GLU A 317 -12.78 -19.58 -16.96
CA GLU A 317 -12.69 -18.16 -17.36
C GLU A 317 -12.13 -17.23 -16.26
N GLY A 318 -12.54 -17.43 -15.00
CA GLY A 318 -12.04 -16.63 -13.86
C GLY A 318 -10.53 -16.72 -13.63
N LEU A 319 -9.87 -17.80 -14.06
CA LEU A 319 -8.43 -17.99 -13.93
C LEU A 319 -7.63 -17.14 -14.92
N LYS A 320 -8.18 -16.83 -16.09
CA LYS A 320 -7.55 -15.96 -17.08
C LYS A 320 -7.30 -14.58 -16.51
N GLU A 321 -8.30 -14.04 -15.85
CA GLU A 321 -8.20 -12.73 -15.18
C GLU A 321 -7.25 -12.78 -13.97
N ALA A 322 -7.31 -13.84 -13.16
CA ALA A 322 -6.42 -14.03 -12.02
C ALA A 322 -4.94 -14.10 -12.44
N ALA A 323 -4.64 -14.88 -13.48
CA ALA A 323 -3.29 -15.01 -14.03
C ALA A 323 -2.76 -13.70 -14.64
N ALA A 324 -3.65 -12.87 -15.20
CA ALA A 324 -3.30 -11.58 -15.81
C ALA A 324 -3.07 -10.47 -14.77
N ARG A 325 -3.51 -10.63 -13.52
CA ARG A 325 -3.35 -9.62 -12.47
C ARG A 325 -1.87 -9.39 -12.16
N ALA A 326 -1.51 -8.15 -11.85
CA ALA A 326 -0.16 -7.78 -11.45
C ALA A 326 0.35 -8.59 -10.24
N GLY A 327 -0.56 -8.94 -9.32
CA GLY A 327 -0.30 -9.76 -8.13
C GLY A 327 -0.62 -11.24 -8.33
N SER A 328 -0.44 -11.83 -9.52
CA SER A 328 -0.63 -13.28 -9.64
C SER A 328 0.49 -14.06 -8.96
N HIS A 329 0.14 -15.25 -8.44
CA HIS A 329 1.06 -16.13 -7.73
C HIS A 329 2.18 -16.61 -8.67
N LYS A 330 3.44 -16.50 -8.23
CA LYS A 330 4.60 -16.82 -9.07
C LYS A 330 4.57 -18.22 -9.68
N PRO A 331 4.25 -19.30 -8.94
CA PRO A 331 4.14 -20.64 -9.53
C PRO A 331 3.12 -20.74 -10.67
N LEU A 332 2.01 -20.02 -10.59
CA LEU A 332 1.01 -20.01 -11.65
C LEU A 332 1.57 -19.45 -12.97
N LYS A 333 2.42 -18.43 -12.88
CA LYS A 333 3.08 -17.83 -14.06
C LYS A 333 4.18 -18.69 -14.64
N GLU A 334 5.01 -19.30 -13.77
CA GLU A 334 6.26 -19.92 -14.17
C GLU A 334 6.15 -21.44 -14.38
N LYS A 335 5.27 -22.11 -13.64
CA LYS A 335 5.21 -23.58 -13.60
C LYS A 335 3.87 -24.14 -14.07
N GLY A 336 2.83 -23.32 -14.19
CA GLY A 336 1.51 -23.77 -14.61
C GLY A 336 0.60 -24.24 -13.47
N CYS A 337 -0.53 -24.79 -13.88
CA CYS A 337 -1.60 -25.22 -12.98
C CYS A 337 -1.30 -26.55 -12.28
N THR A 338 -0.61 -27.45 -12.98
CA THR A 338 -0.35 -28.82 -12.52
C THR A 338 0.67 -28.93 -11.39
N VAL A 339 1.33 -27.81 -11.04
CA VAL A 339 2.18 -27.75 -9.82
C VAL A 339 1.37 -27.92 -8.54
N CYS A 340 0.09 -27.53 -8.57
CA CYS A 340 -0.82 -27.64 -7.44
C CYS A 340 -1.98 -28.60 -7.69
N HIS A 341 -2.42 -28.75 -8.93
CA HIS A 341 -3.59 -29.54 -9.33
C HIS A 341 -3.20 -30.81 -10.10
N ARG A 342 -3.96 -31.88 -9.90
CA ARG A 342 -3.91 -33.08 -10.74
C ARG A 342 -5.10 -33.02 -11.71
N PRO A 343 -4.87 -32.80 -13.02
CA PRO A 343 -5.95 -32.48 -13.94
C PRO A 343 -6.88 -33.66 -14.28
N HIS A 344 -6.47 -34.90 -14.02
CA HIS A 344 -7.29 -36.08 -14.29
C HIS A 344 -8.15 -36.45 -13.08
N SER A 345 -7.51 -36.74 -11.95
CA SER A 345 -8.16 -37.03 -10.69
C SER A 345 -7.25 -36.74 -9.49
N ALA A 346 -7.82 -36.46 -8.34
CA ALA A 346 -7.09 -36.26 -7.10
C ALA A 346 -7.92 -36.69 -5.88
N PRO A 347 -7.28 -37.07 -4.77
CA PRO A 347 -7.97 -37.37 -3.52
C PRO A 347 -8.56 -36.12 -2.88
N GLU A 348 -7.89 -34.97 -3.04
CA GLU A 348 -8.23 -33.71 -2.39
C GLU A 348 -9.29 -32.91 -3.16
N PRO A 349 -10.11 -32.08 -2.47
CA PRO A 349 -11.01 -31.14 -3.13
C PRO A 349 -10.30 -30.24 -4.14
N HIS A 350 -11.04 -29.79 -5.16
CA HIS A 350 -10.53 -28.94 -6.24
C HIS A 350 -9.36 -29.57 -7.01
N LEU A 351 -9.27 -30.89 -7.00
CA LEU A 351 -8.19 -31.64 -7.66
C LEU A 351 -6.78 -31.26 -7.17
N LEU A 352 -6.63 -30.87 -5.92
CA LEU A 352 -5.32 -30.56 -5.37
C LEU A 352 -4.47 -31.84 -5.25
N ALA A 353 -3.20 -31.74 -5.58
CA ALA A 353 -2.25 -32.86 -5.54
C ALA A 353 -2.00 -33.38 -4.12
N GLN A 354 -2.16 -32.52 -3.13
CA GLN A 354 -2.01 -32.77 -1.70
C GLN A 354 -2.98 -31.85 -0.94
N SER A 355 -3.13 -32.05 0.38
CA SER A 355 -3.89 -31.08 1.19
C SER A 355 -3.36 -29.66 1.01
N ALA A 356 -4.25 -28.66 1.09
CA ALA A 356 -3.87 -27.26 0.92
C ALA A 356 -2.70 -26.84 1.81
N ALA A 357 -2.68 -27.31 3.07
CA ALA A 357 -1.58 -27.07 4.00
C ALA A 357 -0.24 -27.60 3.48
N GLN A 358 -0.21 -28.86 3.03
CA GLN A 358 1.01 -29.49 2.52
C GLN A 358 1.52 -28.79 1.27
N LEU A 359 0.63 -28.42 0.35
CA LEU A 359 0.97 -27.67 -0.86
C LEU A 359 1.60 -26.32 -0.53
N CYS A 360 0.96 -25.53 0.35
CA CYS A 360 1.47 -24.22 0.71
C CYS A 360 2.82 -24.32 1.43
N TYR A 361 2.92 -25.19 2.43
CA TYR A 361 4.15 -25.35 3.23
C TYR A 361 5.31 -26.00 2.45
N GLY A 362 5.04 -26.70 1.36
CA GLY A 362 6.07 -27.23 0.46
C GLY A 362 6.99 -26.15 -0.12
N CYS A 363 6.46 -24.94 -0.30
CA CYS A 363 7.22 -23.80 -0.80
C CYS A 363 7.39 -22.70 0.26
N HIS A 364 6.44 -22.55 1.18
CA HIS A 364 6.43 -21.52 2.23
C HIS A 364 6.96 -22.05 3.58
N GLY A 365 8.17 -22.61 3.58
CA GLY A 365 8.81 -23.19 4.78
C GLY A 365 8.97 -22.20 5.94
N GLY A 366 9.22 -20.92 5.66
CA GLY A 366 9.27 -19.87 6.66
C GLY A 366 7.93 -19.67 7.37
N VAL A 367 6.82 -19.74 6.64
CA VAL A 367 5.46 -19.66 7.21
C VAL A 367 5.15 -20.91 8.02
N ARG A 368 5.59 -22.08 7.55
CA ARG A 368 5.49 -23.34 8.32
C ARG A 368 6.19 -23.24 9.66
N ALA A 369 7.37 -22.65 9.71
CA ALA A 369 8.13 -22.46 10.96
C ALA A 369 7.38 -21.60 11.99
N GLU A 370 6.50 -20.71 11.55
CA GLU A 370 5.66 -19.90 12.44
C GLU A 370 4.67 -20.74 13.26
N GLN A 371 4.36 -21.98 12.87
CA GLN A 371 3.52 -22.89 13.65
C GLN A 371 4.14 -23.28 15.01
N GLY A 372 5.45 -23.14 15.17
CA GLY A 372 6.15 -23.39 16.44
C GLY A 372 5.97 -22.28 17.48
N ARG A 373 5.34 -21.15 17.16
CA ARG A 373 5.15 -20.05 18.12
C ARG A 373 4.02 -20.34 19.12
N VAL A 374 4.12 -19.73 20.28
CA VAL A 374 3.23 -19.98 21.44
C VAL A 374 1.77 -19.63 21.13
N ARG A 375 1.52 -18.57 20.38
CA ARG A 375 0.18 -18.09 20.02
C ARG A 375 -0.02 -18.15 18.52
N GLN A 376 -1.04 -18.85 18.11
CA GLN A 376 -1.41 -18.96 16.71
C GLN A 376 -2.77 -18.32 16.47
N HIS A 377 -2.90 -17.65 15.33
CA HIS A 377 -4.19 -17.18 14.84
C HIS A 377 -5.02 -18.39 14.43
N GLU A 378 -6.27 -18.47 14.83
CA GLU A 378 -7.08 -19.67 14.64
C GLU A 378 -7.15 -20.13 13.18
N PRO A 379 -7.42 -19.27 12.16
CA PRO A 379 -7.41 -19.69 10.77
C PRO A 379 -6.04 -20.25 10.32
N PHE A 380 -4.96 -19.71 10.84
CA PHE A 380 -3.61 -20.18 10.54
C PHE A 380 -3.33 -21.53 11.20
N ALA A 381 -3.71 -21.71 12.47
CA ALA A 381 -3.59 -23.00 13.18
C ALA A 381 -4.38 -24.11 12.47
N ALA A 382 -5.56 -23.77 11.94
CA ALA A 382 -6.42 -24.67 11.17
C ALA A 382 -5.97 -24.83 9.70
N ALA A 383 -4.84 -24.21 9.29
CA ALA A 383 -4.34 -24.20 7.92
C ALA A 383 -5.33 -23.67 6.86
N ARG A 384 -6.27 -22.81 7.26
CA ARG A 384 -7.24 -22.17 6.37
C ARG A 384 -6.62 -20.94 5.67
N CYS A 385 -5.58 -21.18 4.89
CA CYS A 385 -4.81 -20.12 4.21
C CYS A 385 -5.68 -19.29 3.27
N GLN A 386 -6.66 -19.92 2.62
CA GLN A 386 -7.54 -19.32 1.62
C GLN A 386 -8.60 -18.40 2.21
N ASP A 387 -8.83 -18.42 3.52
CA ASP A 387 -9.70 -17.44 4.18
C ASP A 387 -9.13 -16.01 4.05
N CYS A 388 -7.82 -15.92 3.85
CA CYS A 388 -7.10 -14.64 3.75
C CYS A 388 -6.39 -14.44 2.41
N HIS A 389 -5.94 -15.51 1.75
CA HIS A 389 -5.12 -15.45 0.54
C HIS A 389 -5.81 -16.09 -0.66
N ASP A 390 -5.72 -15.44 -1.85
CA ASP A 390 -6.08 -16.06 -3.13
C ASP A 390 -4.82 -16.67 -3.76
N PRO A 391 -4.73 -18.01 -3.85
CA PRO A 391 -3.55 -18.69 -4.38
C PRO A 391 -3.35 -18.49 -5.88
N HIS A 392 -4.34 -18.02 -6.61
CA HIS A 392 -4.22 -17.76 -8.04
C HIS A 392 -3.77 -16.34 -8.36
N GLY A 393 -4.22 -15.37 -7.58
CA GLY A 393 -3.80 -13.99 -7.77
C GLY A 393 -4.80 -12.98 -7.24
N SER A 394 -4.29 -11.88 -6.74
CA SER A 394 -5.07 -10.80 -6.15
C SER A 394 -4.55 -9.43 -6.58
N GLY A 395 -5.41 -8.44 -6.55
CA GLY A 395 -5.03 -7.04 -6.67
C GLY A 395 -4.44 -6.45 -5.38
N GLN A 396 -4.42 -7.24 -4.29
CA GLN A 396 -3.89 -6.80 -3.00
C GLN A 396 -2.48 -7.36 -2.75
N PRO A 397 -1.64 -6.64 -2.00
CA PRO A 397 -0.32 -7.15 -1.61
C PRO A 397 -0.42 -8.51 -0.92
N ARG A 398 0.59 -9.38 -1.16
CA ARG A 398 0.67 -10.72 -0.54
C ARG A 398 -0.52 -11.62 -0.85
N LEU A 399 -1.16 -11.41 -1.99
CA LEU A 399 -2.31 -12.19 -2.44
C LEU A 399 -3.50 -12.17 -1.47
N LEU A 400 -3.71 -11.11 -0.70
CA LEU A 400 -4.88 -11.01 0.16
C LEU A 400 -6.16 -10.90 -0.67
N ILE A 401 -7.22 -11.59 -0.25
CA ILE A 401 -8.53 -11.57 -0.94
C ILE A 401 -9.24 -10.21 -0.85
N LYS A 402 -8.89 -9.41 0.15
CA LYS A 402 -9.41 -8.05 0.40
C LYS A 402 -8.29 -7.15 0.91
N HIS A 403 -8.54 -5.84 0.97
CA HIS A 403 -7.66 -4.94 1.71
C HIS A 403 -7.49 -5.41 3.15
N GLN A 404 -6.27 -5.31 3.68
CA GLN A 404 -5.88 -5.86 4.98
C GLN A 404 -6.89 -5.59 6.11
N ALA A 405 -7.31 -4.35 6.30
CA ALA A 405 -8.22 -4.01 7.39
C ALA A 405 -9.64 -4.58 7.18
N ASP A 406 -10.13 -4.57 5.94
CA ASP A 406 -11.46 -5.10 5.61
C ASP A 406 -11.47 -6.63 5.75
N LEU A 407 -10.33 -7.27 5.53
CA LEU A 407 -10.13 -8.69 5.79
C LEU A 407 -10.23 -8.99 7.29
N CYS A 408 -9.50 -8.26 8.12
CA CYS A 408 -9.55 -8.43 9.58
C CYS A 408 -10.95 -8.19 10.12
N TYR A 409 -11.59 -7.11 9.71
CA TYR A 409 -12.96 -6.75 10.15
C TYR A 409 -14.04 -7.72 9.68
N GLY A 410 -13.76 -8.59 8.71
CA GLY A 410 -14.67 -9.66 8.32
C GLY A 410 -15.01 -10.61 9.46
N CYS A 411 -14.07 -10.80 10.39
CA CYS A 411 -14.24 -11.64 11.58
C CYS A 411 -14.24 -10.83 12.89
N HIS A 412 -13.43 -9.75 12.97
CA HIS A 412 -13.27 -8.90 14.14
C HIS A 412 -14.24 -7.70 14.15
N GLN A 413 -15.54 -7.95 14.01
CA GLN A 413 -16.56 -6.88 13.95
C GLN A 413 -16.76 -6.18 15.29
N LYS A 414 -16.73 -6.91 16.41
CA LYS A 414 -16.89 -6.34 17.76
C LYS A 414 -15.74 -5.39 18.09
N GLU A 415 -14.51 -5.77 17.73
CA GLU A 415 -13.33 -4.94 17.91
C GLU A 415 -13.41 -3.70 17.03
N ARG A 416 -13.89 -3.83 15.79
CA ARG A 416 -14.14 -2.70 14.89
C ARG A 416 -15.08 -1.67 15.52
N GLU A 417 -16.19 -2.11 16.11
CA GLU A 417 -17.14 -1.22 16.80
C GLU A 417 -16.46 -0.49 17.97
N GLY A 418 -15.60 -1.20 18.71
CA GLY A 418 -14.79 -0.64 19.80
C GLY A 418 -13.79 0.44 19.38
N PHE A 419 -13.45 0.53 18.09
CA PHE A 419 -12.52 1.53 17.56
C PHE A 419 -13.21 2.85 17.17
N PHE A 420 -14.53 2.91 17.10
CA PHE A 420 -15.29 4.14 16.86
C PHE A 420 -15.48 4.93 18.16
N ARG A 421 -14.40 5.55 18.63
CA ARG A 421 -14.37 6.38 19.84
C ARG A 421 -13.83 7.77 19.52
N THR A 422 -13.91 8.69 20.49
CA THR A 422 -13.50 10.10 20.29
C THR A 422 -12.03 10.24 19.93
N TYR A 423 -11.16 9.45 20.54
CA TYR A 423 -9.71 9.48 20.33
C TYR A 423 -9.27 8.14 19.78
N ILE A 424 -8.96 8.09 18.48
CA ILE A 424 -8.48 6.88 17.80
C ILE A 424 -6.97 6.98 17.62
N HIS A 425 -6.23 5.93 17.98
CA HIS A 425 -4.79 5.87 17.76
C HIS A 425 -4.45 5.94 16.27
N THR A 426 -3.48 6.76 15.88
CA THR A 426 -3.15 7.01 14.47
C THR A 426 -2.96 5.74 13.63
N PRO A 427 -2.21 4.70 14.06
CA PRO A 427 -2.11 3.46 13.29
C PRO A 427 -3.45 2.77 13.06
N VAL A 428 -4.38 2.86 14.01
CA VAL A 428 -5.73 2.27 13.89
C VAL A 428 -6.58 3.06 12.89
N SER A 429 -6.54 4.40 12.96
CA SER A 429 -7.24 5.25 12.00
C SER A 429 -6.70 5.07 10.57
N GLN A 430 -5.41 4.77 10.43
CA GLN A 430 -4.75 4.43 9.18
C GLN A 430 -4.94 2.96 8.77
N ARG A 431 -5.71 2.18 9.54
CA ARG A 431 -5.95 0.75 9.30
C ARG A 431 -4.68 -0.11 9.27
N ASN A 432 -3.63 0.29 9.96
CA ASN A 432 -2.34 -0.41 10.01
C ASN A 432 -2.29 -1.42 11.18
N CYS A 433 -3.13 -2.44 11.15
CA CYS A 433 -3.19 -3.48 12.18
C CYS A 433 -1.85 -4.23 12.32
N LEU A 434 -1.22 -4.54 11.19
CA LEU A 434 0.05 -5.26 11.16
C LEU A 434 1.25 -4.39 11.55
N GLY A 435 1.04 -3.13 11.90
CA GLY A 435 2.07 -2.33 12.58
C GLY A 435 2.45 -2.93 13.92
N CYS A 436 1.47 -3.45 14.67
CA CYS A 436 1.62 -4.00 16.01
C CYS A 436 1.41 -5.53 16.09
N HIS A 437 0.50 -6.08 15.27
CA HIS A 437 0.13 -7.49 15.30
C HIS A 437 0.82 -8.30 14.21
N ARG A 438 0.94 -9.61 14.44
CA ARG A 438 1.28 -10.62 13.43
C ARG A 438 0.00 -11.30 12.96
N ALA A 439 -0.11 -11.61 11.67
CA ALA A 439 -1.32 -12.21 11.12
C ALA A 439 -1.40 -13.73 11.36
N HIS A 440 -0.27 -14.42 11.41
CA HIS A 440 -0.22 -15.87 11.52
C HIS A 440 -0.03 -16.33 12.96
N SER A 441 1.07 -15.94 13.57
CA SER A 441 1.43 -16.38 14.91
C SER A 441 2.37 -15.41 15.61
N ALA A 442 2.41 -15.45 16.92
CA ALA A 442 3.31 -14.66 17.75
C ALA A 442 3.65 -15.37 19.07
N ASP A 443 4.67 -14.88 19.75
CA ASP A 443 5.04 -15.40 21.07
C ASP A 443 4.31 -14.63 22.19
N TYR A 444 3.66 -13.51 21.86
CA TYR A 444 2.99 -12.64 22.79
C TYR A 444 1.47 -12.64 22.63
N GLN A 445 0.80 -12.30 23.73
CA GLN A 445 -0.67 -12.24 23.77
C GLN A 445 -1.23 -11.30 22.67
N ALA A 446 -2.46 -11.57 22.22
CA ALA A 446 -3.12 -10.84 21.13
C ALA A 446 -2.29 -10.77 19.84
N LEU A 447 -1.43 -11.76 19.60
CA LEU A 447 -0.54 -11.82 18.43
C LEU A 447 0.34 -10.57 18.26
N LEU A 448 0.75 -9.93 19.33
CA LEU A 448 1.66 -8.79 19.27
C LEU A 448 3.04 -9.21 18.76
N LYS A 449 3.68 -8.31 18.02
CA LYS A 449 5.07 -8.48 17.55
C LYS A 449 6.08 -8.50 18.68
N GLU A 450 5.81 -7.69 19.72
CA GLU A 450 6.65 -7.48 20.88
C GLU A 450 5.83 -7.56 22.17
N ARG A 451 6.50 -7.82 23.29
CA ARG A 451 5.86 -7.87 24.60
C ARG A 451 5.29 -6.51 24.99
N GLY A 452 3.98 -6.45 25.25
CA GLY A 452 3.31 -5.33 25.90
C GLY A 452 3.78 -3.95 25.42
N GLY A 453 4.20 -3.12 26.38
CA GLY A 453 4.65 -1.75 26.11
C GLY A 453 5.97 -1.63 25.32
N VAL A 454 6.74 -2.71 25.16
CA VAL A 454 7.98 -2.68 24.37
C VAL A 454 7.69 -2.33 22.92
N GLY A 455 6.62 -2.89 22.34
CA GLY A 455 6.22 -2.59 20.96
C GLY A 455 5.86 -1.11 20.73
N CYS A 456 5.39 -0.43 21.76
CA CYS A 456 5.06 1.01 21.68
C CYS A 456 6.32 1.86 21.45
N LEU A 457 7.47 1.43 21.97
CA LEU A 457 8.73 2.17 21.90
C LEU A 457 9.32 2.23 20.49
N ALA A 458 8.84 1.44 19.56
CA ALA A 458 9.22 1.55 18.14
C ALA A 458 8.86 2.95 17.57
N CYS A 459 7.76 3.54 18.05
CA CYS A 459 7.33 4.89 17.66
C CYS A 459 7.48 5.90 18.79
N HIS A 460 7.26 5.48 20.05
CA HIS A 460 7.31 6.34 21.25
C HIS A 460 8.62 6.21 22.04
N GLY A 461 9.69 5.74 21.40
CA GLY A 461 10.97 5.49 22.08
C GLY A 461 11.71 6.74 22.49
N GLU A 462 11.59 7.85 21.74
CA GLU A 462 12.30 9.09 22.08
C GLU A 462 11.80 9.72 23.38
N PRO A 463 10.49 9.94 23.58
CA PRO A 463 10.00 10.40 24.88
C PRO A 463 10.39 9.48 26.05
N TYR A 464 10.43 8.17 25.81
CA TYR A 464 10.84 7.21 26.82
C TYR A 464 12.33 7.33 27.19
N ARG A 465 13.22 7.52 26.21
CA ARG A 465 14.66 7.76 26.46
C ARG A 465 14.89 9.07 27.21
N GLN A 466 14.20 10.14 26.83
CA GLN A 466 14.28 11.43 27.49
C GLN A 466 13.83 11.34 28.95
N ALA A 467 12.81 10.55 29.24
CA ALA A 467 12.33 10.31 30.60
C ALA A 467 13.34 9.57 31.50
N GLN A 468 14.33 8.91 30.92
CA GLN A 468 15.40 8.19 31.63
C GLN A 468 16.69 9.01 31.74
N ALA A 469 16.70 10.25 31.25
CA ALA A 469 17.86 11.12 31.33
C ALA A 469 18.20 11.46 32.77
N SER A 470 19.47 11.77 33.02
CA SER A 470 19.97 12.13 34.36
C SER A 470 19.13 13.27 34.99
N GLY A 471 18.84 13.16 36.27
CA GLY A 471 18.03 14.14 37.02
C GLY A 471 16.51 14.05 36.77
N THR A 472 16.03 13.07 36.03
CA THR A 472 14.60 12.87 35.79
C THR A 472 14.04 11.78 36.71
N GLN A 473 12.94 12.07 37.40
CA GLN A 473 12.14 11.08 38.11
C GLN A 473 11.17 10.45 37.15
N THR A 474 11.09 9.13 37.10
CA THR A 474 10.21 8.40 36.21
C THR A 474 9.12 7.68 36.99
N HIS A 475 7.87 7.80 36.57
CA HIS A 475 6.74 7.10 37.18
C HIS A 475 6.92 5.58 37.04
N ALA A 476 6.71 4.83 38.12
CA ALA A 476 7.03 3.41 38.18
C ALA A 476 6.35 2.56 37.06
N PRO A 477 5.05 2.72 36.75
CA PRO A 477 4.44 1.99 35.62
C PRO A 477 5.09 2.34 34.27
N TYR A 478 5.44 3.61 34.06
CA TYR A 478 6.10 4.04 32.83
C TYR A 478 7.51 3.45 32.71
N LEU A 479 8.27 3.44 33.80
CA LEU A 479 9.59 2.80 33.84
C LEU A 479 9.53 1.32 33.49
N ARG A 480 8.51 0.60 33.96
CA ARG A 480 8.28 -0.82 33.65
C ARG A 480 7.67 -1.05 32.26
N LYS A 481 7.36 0.00 31.51
CA LYS A 481 6.70 -0.05 30.19
C LYS A 481 5.27 -0.63 30.27
N ASP A 482 4.59 -0.42 31.38
CA ASP A 482 3.21 -0.87 31.62
C ASP A 482 2.19 0.09 30.98
N CYS A 483 2.43 0.46 29.71
CA CYS A 483 1.67 1.49 28.98
C CYS A 483 0.16 1.19 28.96
N LEU A 484 -0.20 -0.08 28.80
CA LEU A 484 -1.58 -0.54 28.66
C LEU A 484 -2.38 -0.48 29.98
N THR A 485 -1.73 -0.24 31.10
CA THR A 485 -2.42 0.02 32.38
C THR A 485 -3.19 1.34 32.34
N CYS A 486 -2.69 2.29 31.58
CA CYS A 486 -3.25 3.64 31.49
C CYS A 486 -3.84 3.95 30.12
N HIS A 487 -3.33 3.36 29.05
CA HIS A 487 -3.71 3.66 27.67
C HIS A 487 -4.38 2.49 26.97
N ASP A 488 -5.44 2.77 26.19
CA ASP A 488 -6.01 1.85 25.21
C ASP A 488 -5.25 2.08 23.88
N PRO A 489 -4.55 1.06 23.34
CA PRO A 489 -3.73 1.22 22.14
C PRO A 489 -4.55 1.35 20.85
N HIS A 490 -5.84 1.16 20.90
CA HIS A 490 -6.71 1.23 19.73
C HIS A 490 -7.51 2.54 19.70
N ALA A 491 -8.39 2.75 20.67
CA ALA A 491 -9.23 3.94 20.75
C ALA A 491 -9.82 4.15 22.15
N SER A 492 -10.14 5.37 22.51
CA SER A 492 -10.74 5.74 23.77
C SER A 492 -11.68 6.94 23.66
N ASN A 493 -12.58 7.10 24.61
CA ASN A 493 -13.38 8.31 24.75
C ASN A 493 -12.69 9.37 25.64
N TYR A 494 -11.49 9.07 26.14
CA TYR A 494 -10.73 9.96 27.00
C TYR A 494 -9.46 10.48 26.31
N PRO A 495 -9.03 11.72 26.62
CA PRO A 495 -7.82 12.31 26.05
C PRO A 495 -6.59 11.41 26.22
N ALA A 496 -5.62 11.54 25.29
CA ALA A 496 -4.42 10.70 25.26
C ALA A 496 -4.72 9.19 25.31
N GLN A 497 -5.88 8.78 24.82
CA GLN A 497 -6.30 7.37 24.78
C GLN A 497 -6.28 6.67 26.14
N GLN A 498 -6.59 7.39 27.21
CA GLN A 498 -6.70 6.79 28.54
C GLN A 498 -7.84 5.76 28.59
N VAL A 499 -7.65 4.69 29.35
CA VAL A 499 -8.68 3.63 29.49
C VAL A 499 -9.93 4.11 30.26
N VAL A 500 -9.78 5.11 31.11
CA VAL A 500 -10.86 5.81 31.84
C VAL A 500 -10.41 7.26 32.08
N ALA A 501 -11.30 8.12 32.56
CA ALA A 501 -11.00 9.51 32.90
C ALA A 501 -9.82 9.61 33.87
N THR A 502 -9.00 10.67 33.75
CA THR A 502 -7.72 10.86 34.46
C THR A 502 -7.85 10.70 35.98
N GLY A 503 -8.84 11.33 36.61
CA GLY A 503 -9.04 11.25 38.07
C GLY A 503 -9.23 9.79 38.53
N PRO A 504 -10.28 9.08 38.08
CA PRO A 504 -10.47 7.67 38.39
C PRO A 504 -9.27 6.79 38.04
N LEU A 505 -8.57 7.07 36.92
CA LEU A 505 -7.38 6.32 36.49
C LEU A 505 -6.27 6.37 37.54
N CYS A 506 -5.90 7.58 37.98
CA CYS A 506 -4.84 7.77 38.94
C CYS A 506 -5.20 7.20 40.33
N LEU A 507 -6.45 7.40 40.76
CA LEU A 507 -6.93 6.98 42.09
C LEU A 507 -7.03 5.46 42.26
N LYS A 508 -6.98 4.67 41.18
CA LYS A 508 -6.88 3.20 41.27
C LYS A 508 -5.64 2.74 42.04
N CYS A 509 -4.53 3.48 41.92
CA CYS A 509 -3.25 3.14 42.52
C CYS A 509 -2.86 4.10 43.66
N HIS A 510 -3.30 5.36 43.60
CA HIS A 510 -2.99 6.39 44.61
C HIS A 510 -4.02 6.40 45.76
N ALA A 511 -4.09 5.27 46.50
CA ALA A 511 -5.07 5.05 47.57
C ALA A 511 -5.01 6.11 48.69
N ALA A 512 -3.82 6.60 49.03
CA ALA A 512 -3.67 7.63 50.06
C ALA A 512 -4.34 8.96 49.65
N VAL A 513 -4.22 9.34 48.37
CA VAL A 513 -4.90 10.53 47.82
C VAL A 513 -6.41 10.30 47.81
N SER A 514 -6.85 9.12 47.38
CA SER A 514 -8.27 8.74 47.38
C SER A 514 -8.87 8.82 48.81
N ALA A 515 -8.15 8.33 49.80
CA ALA A 515 -8.58 8.38 51.21
C ALA A 515 -8.64 9.83 51.72
N ALA A 516 -7.62 10.64 51.42
CA ALA A 516 -7.58 12.05 51.80
C ALA A 516 -8.77 12.86 51.23
N LEU A 517 -9.23 12.54 50.04
CA LEU A 517 -10.40 13.17 49.42
C LEU A 517 -11.69 12.87 50.18
N LYS A 518 -11.87 11.63 50.66
CA LYS A 518 -13.12 11.18 51.31
C LYS A 518 -13.33 11.87 52.67
N GLY A 519 -12.26 12.26 53.37
CA GLY A 519 -12.33 12.88 54.71
C GLY A 519 -12.08 14.38 54.70
N ALA A 520 -12.01 15.04 53.56
CA ALA A 520 -11.61 16.42 53.44
C ALA A 520 -12.77 17.40 53.64
N ALA A 521 -12.55 18.45 54.45
CA ALA A 521 -13.44 19.61 54.52
C ALA A 521 -13.22 20.59 53.35
N ALA A 522 -12.01 20.60 52.77
CA ALA A 522 -11.65 21.38 51.60
C ALA A 522 -10.87 20.53 50.60
N VAL A 523 -11.31 20.53 49.34
CA VAL A 523 -10.66 19.86 48.21
C VAL A 523 -10.21 20.92 47.20
N HIS A 524 -8.99 20.81 46.71
CA HIS A 524 -8.48 21.72 45.67
C HIS A 524 -9.25 21.53 44.39
N GLN A 525 -9.77 22.62 43.82
CA GLN A 525 -10.72 22.57 42.69
C GLN A 525 -10.21 21.77 41.49
N PRO A 526 -8.95 21.87 41.03
CA PRO A 526 -8.44 21.02 39.96
C PRO A 526 -8.53 19.51 40.27
N LEU A 527 -8.35 19.13 41.52
CA LEU A 527 -8.42 17.73 41.95
C LEU A 527 -9.86 17.21 41.97
N SER A 528 -10.82 18.03 42.41
CA SER A 528 -12.26 17.65 42.32
C SER A 528 -12.71 17.45 40.86
N GLY A 529 -12.11 18.15 39.91
CA GLY A 529 -12.27 17.96 38.49
C GLY A 529 -11.42 16.82 37.86
N GLY A 530 -10.65 16.10 38.69
CA GLY A 530 -9.78 15.01 38.22
C GLY A 530 -8.57 15.45 37.40
N GLN A 531 -8.18 16.73 37.46
CA GLN A 531 -7.11 17.35 36.66
C GLN A 531 -5.72 17.10 37.25
N CYS A 532 -5.38 15.86 37.53
CA CYS A 532 -4.09 15.48 38.14
C CYS A 532 -2.89 15.96 37.31
N THR A 533 -3.01 15.90 36.00
CA THR A 533 -1.95 16.27 35.05
C THR A 533 -1.73 17.78 34.91
N ALA A 534 -2.58 18.61 35.51
CA ALA A 534 -2.32 20.04 35.60
C ALA A 534 -1.09 20.35 36.46
N CYS A 535 -0.78 19.48 37.43
CA CYS A 535 0.35 19.63 38.35
C CYS A 535 1.41 18.54 38.21
N HIS A 536 1.00 17.32 37.81
CA HIS A 536 1.90 16.16 37.73
C HIS A 536 2.07 15.65 36.29
N SER A 537 3.31 15.26 35.96
CA SER A 537 3.60 14.50 34.75
C SER A 537 3.39 13.00 35.03
N PRO A 538 2.49 12.31 34.32
CA PRO A 538 2.25 10.89 34.57
C PRO A 538 3.36 9.96 34.08
N HIS A 539 4.32 10.48 33.33
CA HIS A 539 5.43 9.70 32.75
C HIS A 539 6.75 9.98 33.49
N ALA A 540 7.21 11.21 33.44
CA ALA A 540 8.48 11.60 34.07
C ALA A 540 8.54 13.11 34.23
N ALA A 541 9.30 13.57 35.23
CA ALA A 541 9.59 14.98 35.45
C ALA A 541 10.94 15.16 36.14
N ARG A 542 11.52 16.34 36.03
CA ARG A 542 12.74 16.71 36.73
C ARG A 542 12.46 17.11 38.19
N GLN A 543 11.26 17.58 38.46
CA GLN A 543 10.86 18.03 39.81
C GLN A 543 10.41 16.84 40.68
N PRO A 544 10.62 16.94 42.02
CA PRO A 544 10.11 15.95 42.96
C PRO A 544 8.61 15.69 42.80
N LEU A 545 8.19 14.47 43.15
CA LEU A 545 6.80 14.04 43.04
C LEU A 545 6.20 14.15 41.61
N LEU A 546 7.06 14.14 40.61
CA LEU A 546 6.68 14.29 39.20
C LEU A 546 5.94 15.61 38.90
N MET A 547 6.25 16.69 39.60
CA MET A 547 5.69 17.98 39.28
C MET A 547 6.10 18.45 37.89
N VAL A 548 5.17 19.04 37.13
CA VAL A 548 5.43 19.53 35.75
C VAL A 548 6.37 20.75 35.72
N GLY A 549 6.62 21.38 36.86
CA GLY A 549 7.53 22.51 37.05
C GLY A 549 7.78 22.76 38.53
N GLU A 550 8.57 23.78 38.83
CA GLU A 550 8.76 24.24 40.21
C GLU A 550 7.40 24.44 40.90
N PRO A 551 7.19 23.92 42.13
CA PRO A 551 5.90 23.98 42.81
C PRO A 551 5.27 25.37 42.83
N SER A 552 6.07 26.40 43.14
CA SER A 552 5.62 27.80 43.16
C SER A 552 5.12 28.27 41.78
N ALA A 553 5.86 27.95 40.71
CA ALA A 553 5.49 28.31 39.37
C ALA A 553 4.19 27.60 38.93
N VAL A 554 4.05 26.32 39.29
CA VAL A 554 2.83 25.55 39.03
C VAL A 554 1.62 26.15 39.75
N CYS A 555 1.77 26.51 41.03
CA CYS A 555 0.70 27.18 41.78
C CYS A 555 0.32 28.52 41.15
N LEU A 556 1.30 29.35 40.82
CA LEU A 556 1.11 30.71 40.32
C LEU A 556 0.61 30.72 38.86
N SER A 557 0.72 29.63 38.12
CA SER A 557 0.13 29.54 36.77
C SER A 557 -1.40 29.73 36.78
N CYS A 558 -2.06 29.31 37.85
CA CYS A 558 -3.49 29.54 38.09
C CYS A 558 -3.76 30.67 39.07
N HIS A 559 -2.91 30.86 40.08
CA HIS A 559 -3.03 31.91 41.09
C HIS A 559 -2.22 33.18 40.73
N GLN A 560 -2.36 33.65 39.46
CA GLN A 560 -1.56 34.77 38.90
C GLN A 560 -1.73 36.06 39.68
N GLY A 561 -2.95 36.46 40.04
CA GLY A 561 -3.22 37.66 40.82
C GLY A 561 -2.61 37.65 42.20
N LEU A 562 -2.43 36.46 42.82
CA LEU A 562 -1.70 36.30 44.07
C LEU A 562 -0.21 36.58 43.84
N GLY A 563 0.36 36.01 42.76
CA GLY A 563 1.76 36.21 42.40
C GLY A 563 2.08 37.68 42.13
N ASP A 564 1.22 38.37 41.37
CA ASP A 564 1.38 39.82 41.10
C ASP A 564 1.35 40.67 42.37
N SER A 565 0.42 40.37 43.24
CA SER A 565 0.30 41.06 44.53
C SER A 565 1.51 40.84 45.43
N MET A 566 2.04 39.62 45.51
CA MET A 566 3.23 39.30 46.27
C MET A 566 4.52 39.96 45.74
N ARG A 567 4.55 40.28 44.43
CA ARG A 567 5.67 41.00 43.82
C ARG A 567 5.61 42.50 44.10
N SER A 568 4.42 43.07 44.15
CA SER A 568 4.19 44.54 44.22
C SER A 568 3.96 45.06 45.64
N LYS A 569 3.67 44.18 46.63
CA LYS A 569 3.27 44.58 47.99
C LYS A 569 4.15 43.92 49.04
N PRO A 570 4.20 44.48 50.29
CA PRO A 570 4.80 43.78 51.41
C PRO A 570 4.24 42.37 51.57
N SER A 571 5.10 41.39 51.51
CA SER A 571 4.70 39.99 51.44
C SER A 571 5.37 39.15 52.52
N HIS A 572 4.68 38.10 52.96
CA HIS A 572 5.21 37.11 53.88
C HIS A 572 6.37 36.35 53.24
N ALA A 573 7.51 36.27 53.93
CA ALA A 573 8.71 35.67 53.35
C ALA A 573 8.50 34.28 52.74
N PRO A 574 7.88 33.29 53.42
CA PRO A 574 7.61 31.98 52.84
C PRO A 574 6.73 32.03 51.56
N ALA A 575 5.76 32.94 51.55
CA ALA A 575 4.89 33.10 50.38
C ALA A 575 5.65 33.72 49.20
N LYS A 576 6.47 34.77 49.44
CA LYS A 576 7.34 35.41 48.46
C LYS A 576 8.39 34.45 47.90
N GLU A 577 8.91 33.55 48.74
CA GLU A 577 9.88 32.52 48.35
C GLU A 577 9.25 31.31 47.68
N GLY A 578 7.93 31.29 47.47
CA GLY A 578 7.22 30.21 46.81
C GLY A 578 7.04 28.94 47.66
N ARG A 579 7.24 29.01 48.98
CA ARG A 579 7.10 27.89 49.93
C ARG A 579 5.64 27.61 50.30
N CYS A 580 4.76 27.51 49.27
CA CYS A 580 3.31 27.41 49.44
C CYS A 580 2.89 26.19 50.26
N LEU A 581 3.57 25.05 50.07
CA LEU A 581 3.22 23.76 50.67
C LEU A 581 3.60 23.66 52.17
N GLU A 582 4.30 24.65 52.73
CA GLU A 582 4.53 24.71 54.15
C GLU A 582 3.25 25.01 54.94
N CYS A 583 2.37 25.81 54.34
CA CYS A 583 1.08 26.19 54.92
C CYS A 583 -0.11 25.48 54.31
N HIS A 584 -0.04 25.12 53.01
CA HIS A 584 -1.13 24.53 52.30
C HIS A 584 -0.88 23.05 51.90
N ARG A 585 -1.95 22.26 51.82
CA ARG A 585 -1.93 20.95 51.17
C ARG A 585 -2.35 21.12 49.72
N GLY A 586 -1.59 20.52 48.81
CA GLY A 586 -1.86 20.63 47.38
C GLY A 586 -3.12 19.91 46.91
N HIS A 587 -3.62 18.93 47.65
CA HIS A 587 -4.73 18.07 47.24
C HIS A 587 -6.01 18.36 48.01
N ALA A 588 -6.01 18.08 49.29
CA ALA A 588 -7.18 18.18 50.16
C ALA A 588 -6.76 18.37 51.63
N SER A 589 -7.62 18.96 52.41
CA SER A 589 -7.37 19.19 53.82
C SER A 589 -8.66 19.10 54.66
N ALA A 590 -8.51 18.74 55.92
CA ALA A 590 -9.56 18.87 56.92
C ALA A 590 -9.78 20.35 57.36
N GLN A 591 -8.93 21.26 56.88
CA GLN A 591 -8.99 22.69 57.22
C GLN A 591 -9.43 23.50 55.99
N ALA A 592 -10.18 24.57 56.21
CA ALA A 592 -10.51 25.56 55.20
C ALA A 592 -9.23 26.12 54.53
N ALA A 593 -9.37 26.62 53.28
CA ALA A 593 -8.26 27.12 52.44
C ALA A 593 -7.09 26.13 52.31
N LEU A 594 -7.36 24.83 52.43
CA LEU A 594 -6.35 23.75 52.32
C LEU A 594 -5.19 23.87 53.31
N LEU A 595 -5.37 24.48 54.45
CA LEU A 595 -4.30 24.62 55.43
C LEU A 595 -3.83 23.27 55.98
N THR A 596 -2.53 23.17 56.30
CA THR A 596 -1.92 21.96 56.88
C THR A 596 -2.31 21.71 58.33
N ALA A 597 -2.71 22.75 59.04
CA ALA A 597 -3.23 22.74 60.40
C ALA A 597 -4.22 23.90 60.57
N PRO A 598 -5.10 23.88 61.60
CA PRO A 598 -6.01 25.00 61.86
C PRO A 598 -5.22 26.25 62.29
N ASP A 599 -5.78 27.42 61.99
CA ASP A 599 -5.37 28.68 62.58
C ASP A 599 -5.67 28.67 64.11
N PRO A 600 -4.75 29.03 64.98
CA PRO A 600 -3.41 29.59 64.72
C PRO A 600 -2.29 28.54 64.59
N ARG A 601 -2.52 27.26 64.76
CA ARG A 601 -1.46 26.22 64.80
C ARG A 601 -0.57 26.20 63.56
N VAL A 602 -1.08 26.50 62.39
CA VAL A 602 -0.28 26.58 61.16
C VAL A 602 0.75 27.69 61.24
N CYS A 603 0.42 28.81 61.83
CA CYS A 603 1.30 29.97 61.98
C CYS A 603 2.34 29.74 63.13
N GLN A 604 1.90 29.13 64.23
CA GLN A 604 2.72 28.88 65.45
C GLN A 604 3.89 27.90 65.21
N ARG A 605 3.89 27.17 64.08
CA ARG A 605 5.03 26.32 63.67
C ARG A 605 6.31 27.13 63.46
N CYS A 606 6.18 28.38 63.01
CA CYS A 606 7.28 29.29 62.76
C CYS A 606 7.23 30.52 63.70
N HIS A 607 6.07 30.86 64.26
CA HIS A 607 5.83 31.96 65.18
C HIS A 607 5.34 31.44 66.55
N PRO A 608 6.17 30.68 67.27
CA PRO A 608 5.80 30.26 68.63
C PRO A 608 5.62 31.47 69.56
N GLU A 609 4.77 31.33 70.55
CA GLU A 609 4.56 32.41 71.54
C GLU A 609 5.89 32.75 72.20
N SER A 610 6.30 34.01 72.06
CA SER A 610 7.48 34.60 72.67
C SER A 610 7.11 35.91 73.42
N GLU A 611 7.98 36.37 74.28
CA GLU A 611 7.78 37.63 74.98
C GLU A 611 7.66 38.80 73.99
N ALA A 612 8.53 38.83 72.97
CA ALA A 612 8.50 39.85 71.93
C ALA A 612 7.19 39.81 71.14
N LEU A 613 6.69 38.60 70.81
CA LEU A 613 5.44 38.43 70.04
C LEU A 613 4.22 38.82 70.89
N ARG A 614 4.22 38.51 72.21
CA ARG A 614 3.21 39.01 73.15
C ARG A 614 3.23 40.51 73.26
N ALA A 615 4.40 41.10 73.45
CA ALA A 615 4.55 42.55 73.54
C ALA A 615 3.98 43.24 72.26
N ALA A 616 4.24 42.69 71.04
CA ALA A 616 3.71 43.20 69.83
C ALA A 616 2.16 43.11 69.78
N HIS A 617 1.54 42.25 70.54
CA HIS A 617 0.10 42.06 70.71
C HIS A 617 -0.48 42.63 72.03
N GLY A 618 0.14 43.64 72.54
CA GLY A 618 -0.36 44.31 73.73
C GLY A 618 -0.32 43.49 75.03
N GLY A 619 0.59 42.50 75.10
CA GLY A 619 0.74 41.61 76.24
C GLY A 619 -0.17 40.41 76.27
N MET A 620 -1.08 40.28 75.29
CA MET A 620 -2.04 39.20 75.21
C MET A 620 -1.39 37.87 74.73
N SER A 621 -1.88 36.74 75.28
CA SER A 621 -1.47 35.44 74.80
C SER A 621 -2.10 35.18 73.43
N ILE A 622 -1.30 34.71 72.48
CA ILE A 622 -1.73 34.38 71.14
C ILE A 622 -1.90 32.89 70.94
N LYS A 623 -1.81 32.05 71.95
CA LYS A 623 -1.90 30.58 71.85
C LYS A 623 -3.19 30.09 71.17
N ALA A 624 -4.29 30.75 71.43
CA ALA A 624 -5.59 30.43 70.88
C ALA A 624 -6.15 31.52 69.95
N ALA A 625 -5.42 32.60 69.68
CA ALA A 625 -5.90 33.73 68.90
C ALA A 625 -5.87 33.40 67.41
N PRO A 626 -6.98 33.57 66.67
CA PRO A 626 -7.00 33.32 65.21
C PRO A 626 -6.21 34.39 64.44
N CYS A 627 -5.01 34.07 64.01
CA CYS A 627 -4.11 34.99 63.32
C CYS A 627 -4.74 35.59 62.03
N LEU A 628 -5.48 34.78 61.26
CA LEU A 628 -6.15 35.22 60.06
C LEU A 628 -7.33 36.16 60.27
N GLY A 629 -7.74 36.34 61.51
CA GLY A 629 -8.68 37.40 61.92
C GLY A 629 -8.17 38.81 61.61
N CYS A 630 -6.88 39.02 61.84
CA CYS A 630 -6.21 40.35 61.72
C CYS A 630 -5.18 40.39 60.56
N HIS A 631 -4.48 39.30 60.32
CA HIS A 631 -3.39 39.24 59.32
C HIS A 631 -3.82 38.66 57.97
N ARG A 632 -3.18 39.16 56.91
CA ARG A 632 -3.20 38.56 55.56
C ARG A 632 -1.91 37.79 55.34
N PRO A 633 -1.94 36.44 55.26
CA PRO A 633 -0.70 35.65 55.34
C PRO A 633 0.15 35.67 54.08
N HIS A 634 -0.36 36.16 52.93
CA HIS A 634 0.41 36.20 51.69
C HIS A 634 1.03 37.58 51.46
N PHE A 635 0.24 38.64 51.49
CA PHE A 635 0.66 40.03 51.28
C PHE A 635 -0.36 40.99 51.93
N ALA A 636 0.06 42.21 52.26
CA ALA A 636 -0.82 43.31 52.71
C ALA A 636 -0.28 44.68 52.29
N GLU A 637 -1.11 45.71 52.35
CA GLU A 637 -0.68 47.09 52.14
C GLU A 637 0.05 47.64 53.36
N ALA A 638 -0.33 47.17 54.53
CA ALA A 638 0.23 47.62 55.78
C ALA A 638 1.43 46.75 56.27
N PRO A 639 2.39 47.29 56.99
CA PRO A 639 3.44 46.56 57.69
C PRO A 639 2.87 45.44 58.55
N SER A 640 3.70 44.43 58.87
CA SER A 640 3.31 43.24 59.62
C SER A 640 2.12 42.47 59.07
N LEU A 641 1.79 42.67 57.76
CA LEU A 641 0.74 42.00 57.05
C LEU A 641 -0.68 42.17 57.63
N ILE A 642 -0.94 43.26 58.28
CA ILE A 642 -2.26 43.56 58.84
C ILE A 642 -3.28 43.90 57.72
N LYS A 643 -4.53 43.51 57.90
CA LYS A 643 -5.62 43.84 56.98
C LYS A 643 -5.80 45.35 56.87
N ALA A 644 -6.10 45.85 55.64
CA ALA A 644 -6.23 47.30 55.40
C ALA A 644 -7.40 47.94 56.16
N VAL A 645 -8.52 47.23 56.27
CA VAL A 645 -9.69 47.70 57.06
C VAL A 645 -9.53 47.16 58.50
N GLN A 646 -9.38 48.06 59.43
CA GLN A 646 -9.22 47.76 60.83
C GLN A 646 -10.31 48.45 61.66
N HIS A 647 -10.78 47.80 62.72
CA HIS A 647 -11.69 48.40 63.65
C HIS A 647 -10.98 49.53 64.37
N ASP A 648 -11.62 50.68 64.56
CA ASP A 648 -10.98 51.92 65.05
C ASP A 648 -10.21 51.77 66.32
N PRO A 649 -10.70 51.16 67.44
CA PRO A 649 -9.92 50.91 68.61
C PRO A 649 -8.67 50.05 68.37
N PHE A 650 -8.77 49.07 67.45
CA PHE A 650 -7.62 48.25 67.09
C PHE A 650 -6.59 49.03 66.26
N ALA A 651 -7.05 49.88 65.32
CA ALA A 651 -6.16 50.76 64.59
C ALA A 651 -5.38 51.73 65.48
N ARG A 652 -5.98 52.19 66.57
CA ARG A 652 -5.36 53.07 67.56
C ARG A 652 -4.58 52.33 68.64
N ARG A 653 -4.58 50.97 68.54
CA ARG A 653 -4.00 50.10 69.60
C ARG A 653 -4.64 50.27 70.96
N ASP A 654 -5.85 50.76 71.06
CA ASP A 654 -6.62 50.89 72.26
C ASP A 654 -7.27 49.53 72.61
N CYS A 655 -6.44 48.65 73.15
CA CYS A 655 -6.88 47.30 73.50
C CYS A 655 -7.85 47.30 74.69
N LYS A 656 -7.79 48.34 75.53
CA LYS A 656 -8.66 48.49 76.70
C LYS A 656 -10.11 48.83 76.29
N ALA A 657 -10.33 49.39 75.16
CA ALA A 657 -11.68 49.68 74.68
C ALA A 657 -12.60 48.43 74.58
N CYS A 658 -12.02 47.23 74.49
CA CYS A 658 -12.79 45.96 74.35
C CYS A 658 -12.30 44.89 75.38
N HIS A 659 -11.11 45.05 75.96
CA HIS A 659 -10.52 44.07 76.84
C HIS A 659 -10.29 44.75 78.25
N GLU A 660 -11.30 44.67 79.14
CA GLU A 660 -11.14 45.09 80.55
C GLU A 660 -10.22 44.09 81.26
N GLY A 661 -9.04 44.60 81.71
CA GLY A 661 -8.14 44.01 82.68
C GLY A 661 -7.79 42.55 82.57
N GLY A 662 -6.60 42.25 82.05
CA GLY A 662 -5.78 41.08 82.36
C GLY A 662 -6.36 39.72 82.26
N SER A 663 -5.74 38.89 81.39
CA SER A 663 -5.77 37.41 81.42
C SER A 663 -7.15 36.74 81.32
N ARG A 664 -7.56 36.47 80.07
CA ARG A 664 -8.19 35.19 79.75
C ARG A 664 -7.56 34.57 78.50
#